data_b3a86b6ed51fa375141f805b244faa16
#
_entry.id   b3a86b6ed51fa375141f805b244faa16
#
_cell.length_a   1.000
_cell.length_b   1.000
_cell.length_c   1.000
_cell.angle_alpha   90.00
_cell.angle_beta   90.00
_cell.angle_gamma   90.00
#
_symmetry.space_group_name_H-M   'P 1'
#
loop_
_entity.id
_entity.type
_entity.pdbx_description
1 polymer ?
#
loop_
_entity_poly.entity_id
_entity_poly.type
_entity_poly.pdbx_seq_one_letter_code
_entity_poly.pdbx_strand_id
1 'polypeptide(L)'
;MLGIKKLDLYILKKFLPLFFGAFFICLFVFMMQFTWRYIDELIGKGLSLDILGQFFWYMGITLIPMSLPLAILLASLITFGNMGEQLELLSMKAAGVPLVRIMRPILMLVIVFTGMSFYFQNKTAPDAQISLRTLLFSMKQAQPAVEIPEGVFYNEIPNLNLYVQRKNAETGMLYQTIIYKTDQGFDRAQIVLADSGRLEMTADKLHLRLDLWNGEQFENLQSQGMSMMQSAHVPFDRETFAYKRFLIDFDSNFAMMDKNMLRDMPQAKSMWEIEASVDSMNAELDSIGKIYYRDVSQRWFDKRIMSKKTAAALRAAKPLPFDSILARTSPSDVRTARQMALNTVRSVNSELEWKSLAAQTGDNQIRRHWVEWHQKMTLSLACLLFFFIGAPLGAIIRKGGLGLPAVISVLIFIFYYIINTSGMKMARDGSWNMVYGMWISSVVLLPFGVFLTYKANKDSVVFNAEMYLNFFRALLGLRTSRHLNRKEVIIHDPDYARMSEQLDALRNDCREYARVSRLKSAPSYVDVFFRHNTDHHVEEIGGHLETIVEELSNAKDPRIVSMLNSFPVVYVHAHTSPFEGNRANKIAGVFFPLGFVLWCRIWRFRFRLLRDMKQITETCERLSPLLRHMNADGMIEGTALSDEEGGESASGASAGKAGWRRRWSVRRVGALFVALIIVFLAGWYAQRYLRKYFRAKAHTEQRAASPADNTSPSGSDAALPKTSNLMFDNGASERLQESR
;
A
#
# COMPACT_ATOMS: atom_id res chain seq x y z
N MET A 1 34.24 19.51 15.42
CA MET A 1 34.65 18.12 15.12
C MET A 1 33.61 17.15 15.66
N LEU A 2 32.84 16.48 14.83
CA LEU A 2 31.93 15.39 15.20
C LEU A 2 32.79 14.14 15.47
N GLY A 3 33.40 14.04 16.67
CA GLY A 3 34.19 12.86 17.03
C GLY A 3 33.31 11.64 17.12
N ILE A 4 33.40 10.72 16.16
CA ILE A 4 32.74 9.41 16.17
C ILE A 4 33.32 8.64 17.35
N LYS A 5 32.50 8.35 18.36
CA LYS A 5 32.89 7.55 19.52
C LYS A 5 32.94 6.07 19.17
N LYS A 6 33.73 5.28 19.92
CA LYS A 6 33.82 3.82 19.73
C LYS A 6 32.45 3.13 19.75
N LEU A 7 31.54 3.64 20.59
CA LEU A 7 30.15 3.15 20.64
C LEU A 7 29.37 3.40 19.34
N ASP A 8 29.54 4.58 18.76
CA ASP A 8 28.86 4.94 17.51
C ASP A 8 29.31 4.00 16.36
N LEU A 9 30.62 3.73 16.27
CA LEU A 9 31.20 2.82 15.31
C LEU A 9 30.74 1.36 15.51
N TYR A 10 30.63 0.93 16.77
CA TYR A 10 30.13 -0.39 17.11
C TYR A 10 28.70 -0.60 16.62
N ILE A 11 27.81 0.34 16.86
CA ILE A 11 26.42 0.30 16.44
C ILE A 11 26.31 0.28 14.90
N LEU A 12 27.11 1.12 14.22
CA LEU A 12 27.16 1.16 12.76
C LEU A 12 27.66 -0.16 12.15
N LYS A 13 28.68 -0.79 12.75
CA LYS A 13 29.20 -2.10 12.30
C LYS A 13 28.15 -3.21 12.43
N LYS A 14 27.26 -3.16 13.42
CA LYS A 14 26.14 -4.10 13.53
C LYS A 14 25.02 -3.82 12.54
N PHE A 15 24.73 -2.55 12.28
CA PHE A 15 23.62 -2.16 11.41
C PHE A 15 23.93 -2.37 9.92
N LEU A 16 25.13 -2.00 9.45
CA LEU A 16 25.45 -1.95 8.03
C LEU A 16 25.30 -3.31 7.30
N PRO A 17 25.86 -4.41 7.82
CA PRO A 17 25.68 -5.72 7.17
C PRO A 17 24.23 -6.17 7.10
N LEU A 18 23.46 -5.92 8.17
CA LEU A 18 22.04 -6.23 8.23
C LEU A 18 21.24 -5.38 7.24
N PHE A 19 21.62 -4.12 7.09
CA PHE A 19 21.00 -3.22 6.13
C PHE A 19 21.23 -3.68 4.69
N PHE A 20 22.46 -3.98 4.30
CA PHE A 20 22.73 -4.46 2.94
C PHE A 20 22.06 -5.81 2.68
N GLY A 21 22.12 -6.75 3.63
CA GLY A 21 21.40 -8.01 3.51
C GLY A 21 19.89 -7.81 3.35
N ALA A 22 19.27 -7.01 4.19
CA ALA A 22 17.86 -6.67 4.10
C ALA A 22 17.51 -5.96 2.78
N PHE A 23 18.38 -5.04 2.33
CA PHE A 23 18.18 -4.31 1.09
C PHE A 23 18.17 -5.23 -0.14
N PHE A 24 19.14 -6.12 -0.28
CA PHE A 24 19.16 -7.05 -1.39
C PHE A 24 18.01 -8.05 -1.36
N ILE A 25 17.62 -8.53 -0.17
CA ILE A 25 16.45 -9.39 -0.03
C ILE A 25 15.16 -8.65 -0.45
N CYS A 26 14.95 -7.44 0.04
CA CYS A 26 13.77 -6.63 -0.32
C CYS A 26 13.77 -6.31 -1.82
N LEU A 27 14.91 -5.93 -2.37
CA LEU A 27 15.04 -5.64 -3.81
C LEU A 27 14.71 -6.88 -4.64
N PHE A 28 15.23 -8.05 -4.27
CA PHE A 28 14.95 -9.31 -4.94
C PHE A 28 13.46 -9.67 -4.90
N VAL A 29 12.83 -9.53 -3.74
CA VAL A 29 11.38 -9.81 -3.57
C VAL A 29 10.55 -8.89 -4.48
N PHE A 30 10.87 -7.59 -4.52
CA PHE A 30 10.18 -6.65 -5.41
C PHE A 30 10.47 -6.95 -6.88
N MET A 31 11.69 -7.34 -7.23
CA MET A 31 12.03 -7.77 -8.59
C MET A 31 11.21 -8.98 -9.01
N MET A 32 11.10 -10.00 -8.15
CA MET A 32 10.27 -11.18 -8.44
C MET A 32 8.80 -10.82 -8.61
N GLN A 33 8.25 -9.96 -7.73
CA GLN A 33 6.87 -9.48 -7.84
C GLN A 33 6.63 -8.73 -9.15
N PHE A 34 7.58 -7.90 -9.56
CA PHE A 34 7.49 -7.14 -10.81
C PHE A 34 7.61 -8.06 -12.03
N THR A 35 8.56 -9.00 -12.02
CA THR A 35 8.75 -10.00 -13.08
C THR A 35 7.49 -10.81 -13.29
N TRP A 36 6.83 -11.26 -12.21
CA TRP A 36 5.57 -12.00 -12.29
C TRP A 36 4.46 -11.22 -13.01
N ARG A 37 4.46 -9.90 -12.85
CA ARG A 37 3.48 -9.02 -13.51
C ARG A 37 3.68 -8.93 -15.02
N TYR A 38 4.90 -9.09 -15.51
CA TYR A 38 5.26 -8.95 -16.92
C TYR A 38 5.72 -10.28 -17.55
N ILE A 39 5.32 -11.41 -16.94
CA ILE A 39 5.74 -12.73 -17.39
C ILE A 39 5.28 -13.03 -18.83
N ASP A 40 4.10 -12.58 -19.19
CA ASP A 40 3.51 -12.77 -20.50
C ASP A 40 4.27 -12.03 -21.61
N GLU A 41 4.90 -10.88 -21.27
CA GLU A 41 5.76 -10.15 -22.19
C GLU A 41 7.17 -10.72 -22.29
N LEU A 42 7.59 -11.53 -21.32
CA LEU A 42 8.94 -12.11 -21.27
C LEU A 42 9.03 -13.49 -21.88
N ILE A 43 7.96 -14.30 -21.78
CA ILE A 43 7.94 -15.70 -22.24
C ILE A 43 7.40 -15.76 -23.66
N GLY A 44 7.96 -16.67 -24.46
CA GLY A 44 7.44 -17.01 -25.80
C GLY A 44 7.86 -16.07 -26.95
N LYS A 45 8.55 -14.96 -26.65
CA LYS A 45 8.92 -13.95 -27.68
C LYS A 45 10.34 -14.08 -28.24
N GLY A 46 11.08 -15.13 -27.88
CA GLY A 46 12.43 -15.36 -28.40
C GLY A 46 13.43 -14.25 -28.10
N LEU A 47 13.27 -13.55 -26.97
CA LEU A 47 14.11 -12.43 -26.57
C LEU A 47 15.53 -12.91 -26.27
N SER A 48 16.54 -12.13 -26.69
CA SER A 48 17.92 -12.43 -26.37
C SER A 48 18.24 -12.26 -24.87
N LEU A 49 19.22 -13.01 -24.37
CA LEU A 49 19.64 -12.89 -22.94
C LEU A 49 20.13 -11.47 -22.60
N ASP A 50 20.67 -10.75 -23.56
CA ASP A 50 21.09 -9.36 -23.38
C ASP A 50 19.90 -8.43 -23.09
N ILE A 51 18.81 -8.58 -23.82
CA ILE A 51 17.57 -7.83 -23.61
C ILE A 51 16.98 -8.14 -22.24
N LEU A 52 16.96 -9.42 -21.84
CA LEU A 52 16.51 -9.83 -20.50
C LEU A 52 17.42 -9.25 -19.41
N GLY A 53 18.75 -9.25 -19.62
CA GLY A 53 19.70 -8.64 -18.70
C GLY A 53 19.47 -7.13 -18.54
N GLN A 54 19.24 -6.41 -19.64
CA GLN A 54 18.89 -4.99 -19.61
C GLN A 54 17.57 -4.75 -18.89
N PHE A 55 16.55 -5.58 -19.10
CA PHE A 55 15.27 -5.50 -18.41
C PHE A 55 15.45 -5.61 -16.89
N PHE A 56 16.16 -6.65 -16.41
CA PHE A 56 16.38 -6.82 -14.97
C PHE A 56 17.23 -5.70 -14.38
N TRP A 57 18.20 -5.18 -15.14
CA TRP A 57 19.03 -4.06 -14.71
C TRP A 57 18.20 -2.79 -14.50
N TYR A 58 17.45 -2.34 -15.52
CA TYR A 58 16.62 -1.14 -15.40
C TYR A 58 15.50 -1.30 -14.38
N MET A 59 14.93 -2.49 -14.30
CA MET A 59 13.92 -2.82 -13.27
C MET A 59 14.51 -2.71 -11.87
N GLY A 60 15.70 -3.28 -11.64
CA GLY A 60 16.40 -3.21 -10.36
C GLY A 60 16.62 -1.76 -9.93
N ILE A 61 17.15 -0.93 -10.82
CA ILE A 61 17.38 0.50 -10.57
C ILE A 61 16.05 1.20 -10.20
N THR A 62 14.99 0.93 -10.93
CA THR A 62 13.67 1.54 -10.68
C THR A 62 13.07 1.17 -9.33
N LEU A 63 13.39 -0.03 -8.81
CA LEU A 63 12.86 -0.53 -7.55
C LEU A 63 13.68 -0.13 -6.31
N ILE A 64 14.91 0.38 -6.48
CA ILE A 64 15.77 0.84 -5.38
C ILE A 64 15.05 1.81 -4.43
N PRO A 65 14.38 2.88 -4.89
CA PRO A 65 13.76 3.85 -3.99
C PRO A 65 12.65 3.25 -3.12
N MET A 66 11.96 2.22 -3.61
CA MET A 66 10.89 1.55 -2.89
C MET A 66 11.42 0.51 -1.89
N SER A 67 12.53 -0.16 -2.23
CA SER A 67 13.16 -1.16 -1.36
C SER A 67 13.92 -0.55 -0.17
N LEU A 68 14.45 0.67 -0.34
CA LEU A 68 15.29 1.35 0.64
C LEU A 68 14.56 1.60 1.98
N PRO A 69 13.35 2.17 2.04
CA PRO A 69 12.62 2.36 3.30
C PRO A 69 12.33 1.05 4.03
N LEU A 70 11.91 0.01 3.31
CA LEU A 70 11.62 -1.31 3.88
C LEU A 70 12.90 -1.96 4.45
N ALA A 71 14.01 -1.85 3.73
CA ALA A 71 15.31 -2.34 4.19
C ALA A 71 15.77 -1.64 5.47
N ILE A 72 15.58 -0.33 5.58
CA ILE A 72 15.89 0.45 6.78
C ILE A 72 15.01 0.01 7.95
N LEU A 73 13.71 -0.20 7.72
CA LEU A 73 12.79 -0.70 8.73
C LEU A 73 13.24 -2.06 9.27
N LEU A 74 13.47 -3.01 8.36
CA LEU A 74 13.86 -4.38 8.70
C LEU A 74 15.22 -4.40 9.41
N ALA A 75 16.23 -3.73 8.86
CA ALA A 75 17.57 -3.69 9.43
C ALA A 75 17.60 -3.02 10.80
N SER A 76 16.88 -1.92 11.00
CA SER A 76 16.80 -1.25 12.30
C SER A 76 16.10 -2.12 13.34
N LEU A 77 15.00 -2.78 12.94
CA LEU A 77 14.24 -3.65 13.80
C LEU A 77 15.06 -4.87 14.25
N ILE A 78 15.81 -5.50 13.33
CA ILE A 78 16.71 -6.62 13.64
C ILE A 78 17.88 -6.15 14.51
N THR A 79 18.53 -5.03 14.16
CA THR A 79 19.69 -4.53 14.90
C THR A 79 19.36 -4.24 16.36
N PHE A 80 18.29 -3.48 16.59
CA PHE A 80 17.87 -3.14 17.96
C PHE A 80 17.22 -4.32 18.68
N GLY A 81 16.58 -5.23 17.95
CA GLY A 81 16.05 -6.49 18.49
C GLY A 81 17.16 -7.39 19.01
N ASN A 82 18.21 -7.64 18.20
CA ASN A 82 19.37 -8.44 18.60
C ASN A 82 20.13 -7.81 19.77
N MET A 83 20.34 -6.48 19.76
CA MET A 83 20.96 -5.78 20.89
C MET A 83 20.11 -5.86 22.16
N GLY A 84 18.78 -5.93 22.03
CA GLY A 84 17.85 -6.14 23.13
C GLY A 84 17.93 -7.55 23.71
N GLU A 85 18.00 -8.58 22.86
CA GLU A 85 18.13 -9.98 23.22
C GLU A 85 19.46 -10.26 23.91
N GLN A 86 20.55 -9.76 23.35
CA GLN A 86 21.91 -9.91 23.89
C GLN A 86 22.15 -9.06 25.16
N LEU A 87 21.10 -8.42 25.70
CA LEU A 87 21.15 -7.53 26.87
C LEU A 87 22.09 -6.31 26.72
N GLU A 88 22.69 -6.08 25.56
CA GLU A 88 23.57 -4.94 25.28
C GLU A 88 22.84 -3.61 25.42
N LEU A 89 21.61 -3.56 24.92
CA LEU A 89 20.78 -2.36 25.04
C LEU A 89 20.43 -2.05 26.49
N LEU A 90 20.22 -3.10 27.30
CA LEU A 90 19.96 -2.98 28.73
C LEU A 90 21.20 -2.48 29.47
N SER A 91 22.40 -3.05 29.20
CA SER A 91 23.64 -2.63 29.82
C SER A 91 24.00 -1.17 29.50
N MET A 92 23.79 -0.74 28.23
CA MET A 92 24.00 0.68 27.88
C MET A 92 23.01 1.61 28.59
N LYS A 93 21.75 1.21 28.77
CA LYS A 93 20.75 1.97 29.50
C LYS A 93 21.07 2.01 30.99
N ALA A 94 21.53 0.90 31.58
CA ALA A 94 21.99 0.84 32.99
C ALA A 94 23.17 1.77 33.20
N ALA A 95 24.07 1.89 32.23
CA ALA A 95 25.17 2.88 32.24
C ALA A 95 24.72 4.34 32.03
N GLY A 96 23.40 4.62 31.99
CA GLY A 96 22.84 5.96 31.86
C GLY A 96 22.72 6.49 30.42
N VAL A 97 22.99 5.68 29.41
CA VAL A 97 22.88 6.10 27.97
C VAL A 97 21.43 5.99 27.52
N PRO A 98 20.73 7.10 27.20
CA PRO A 98 19.34 7.03 26.73
C PRO A 98 19.26 6.42 25.33
N LEU A 99 18.14 5.74 25.02
CA LEU A 99 17.91 5.08 23.73
C LEU A 99 18.12 6.03 22.53
N VAL A 100 17.67 7.27 22.64
CA VAL A 100 17.85 8.27 21.59
C VAL A 100 19.32 8.53 21.24
N ARG A 101 20.22 8.45 22.26
CA ARG A 101 21.65 8.57 22.04
C ARG A 101 22.23 7.35 21.31
N ILE A 102 21.72 6.16 21.62
CA ILE A 102 22.11 4.91 20.95
C ILE A 102 21.64 4.90 19.49
N MET A 103 20.44 5.44 19.20
CA MET A 103 19.90 5.56 17.85
C MET A 103 20.62 6.58 16.96
N ARG A 104 21.30 7.57 17.57
CA ARG A 104 21.89 8.73 16.88
C ARG A 104 22.82 8.37 15.70
N PRO A 105 23.78 7.43 15.81
CA PRO A 105 24.70 7.12 14.72
C PRO A 105 23.97 6.56 13.49
N ILE A 106 22.98 5.69 13.70
CA ILE A 106 22.18 5.14 12.60
C ILE A 106 21.26 6.22 12.02
N LEU A 107 20.69 7.09 12.84
CA LEU A 107 19.87 8.21 12.38
C LEU A 107 20.65 9.12 11.41
N MET A 108 21.91 9.45 11.73
CA MET A 108 22.76 10.25 10.84
C MET A 108 22.99 9.52 9.50
N LEU A 109 23.23 8.23 9.53
CA LEU A 109 23.37 7.41 8.32
C LEU A 109 22.06 7.37 7.51
N VAL A 110 20.92 7.22 8.17
CA VAL A 110 19.60 7.20 7.51
C VAL A 110 19.29 8.57 6.89
N ILE A 111 19.69 9.67 7.51
CA ILE A 111 19.57 11.02 6.90
C ILE A 111 20.38 11.08 5.60
N VAL A 112 21.61 10.53 5.58
CA VAL A 112 22.42 10.44 4.34
C VAL A 112 21.70 9.57 3.30
N PHE A 113 21.18 8.42 3.69
CA PHE A 113 20.41 7.55 2.77
C PHE A 113 19.14 8.24 2.24
N THR A 114 18.45 9.03 3.07
CA THR A 114 17.28 9.83 2.63
C THR A 114 17.68 10.85 1.57
N GLY A 115 18.77 11.58 1.79
CA GLY A 115 19.32 12.52 0.80
C GLY A 115 19.78 11.82 -0.49
N MET A 116 20.46 10.69 -0.37
CA MET A 116 20.87 9.86 -1.51
C MET A 116 19.64 9.30 -2.27
N SER A 117 18.62 8.83 -1.58
CA SER A 117 17.37 8.37 -2.19
C SER A 117 16.67 9.49 -2.95
N PHE A 118 16.63 10.69 -2.38
CA PHE A 118 16.07 11.87 -3.05
C PHE A 118 16.84 12.22 -4.32
N TYR A 119 18.16 12.27 -4.26
CA TYR A 119 19.02 12.52 -5.43
C TYR A 119 18.80 11.45 -6.50
N PHE A 120 18.79 10.19 -6.11
CA PHE A 120 18.59 9.06 -7.00
C PHE A 120 17.24 9.10 -7.73
N GLN A 121 16.16 9.45 -7.03
CA GLN A 121 14.82 9.59 -7.61
C GLN A 121 14.71 10.77 -8.59
N ASN A 122 15.59 11.77 -8.47
CA ASN A 122 15.57 12.94 -9.37
C ASN A 122 16.47 12.81 -10.59
N LYS A 123 17.50 11.95 -10.55
CA LYS A 123 18.46 11.84 -11.63
C LYS A 123 18.46 10.45 -12.27
N THR A 124 18.70 9.41 -11.49
CA THR A 124 18.95 8.05 -12.03
C THR A 124 17.63 7.29 -12.31
N ALA A 125 16.66 7.44 -11.43
CA ALA A 125 15.39 6.71 -11.56
C ALA A 125 14.56 7.14 -12.79
N PRO A 126 14.47 8.43 -13.19
CA PRO A 126 13.78 8.83 -14.41
C PRO A 126 14.35 8.19 -15.67
N ASP A 127 15.67 8.21 -15.84
CA ASP A 127 16.34 7.63 -17.01
C ASP A 127 16.15 6.09 -17.07
N ALA A 128 16.23 5.43 -15.91
CA ALA A 128 15.96 4.01 -15.81
C ALA A 128 14.48 3.67 -16.11
N GLN A 129 13.54 4.50 -15.67
CA GLN A 129 12.12 4.39 -15.98
C GLN A 129 11.82 4.51 -17.47
N ILE A 130 12.45 5.49 -18.16
CA ILE A 130 12.33 5.62 -19.62
C ILE A 130 12.82 4.34 -20.28
N SER A 131 14.05 3.91 -19.95
CA SER A 131 14.66 2.74 -20.56
C SER A 131 13.86 1.46 -20.32
N LEU A 132 13.38 1.25 -19.08
CA LEU A 132 12.52 0.10 -18.73
C LEU A 132 11.22 0.10 -19.53
N ARG A 133 10.54 1.26 -19.63
CA ARG A 133 9.28 1.37 -20.36
C ARG A 133 9.48 1.23 -21.86
N THR A 134 10.51 1.85 -22.41
CA THR A 134 10.89 1.67 -23.83
C THR A 134 11.05 0.19 -24.14
N LEU A 135 11.76 -0.52 -23.26
CA LEU A 135 12.02 -1.95 -23.41
C LEU A 135 10.72 -2.78 -23.30
N LEU A 136 9.86 -2.48 -22.33
CA LEU A 136 8.55 -3.12 -22.18
C LEU A 136 7.62 -2.89 -23.38
N PHE A 137 7.58 -1.64 -23.90
CA PHE A 137 6.80 -1.36 -25.10
C PHE A 137 7.36 -2.06 -26.33
N SER A 138 8.68 -2.07 -26.51
CA SER A 138 9.33 -2.80 -27.59
C SER A 138 9.10 -4.30 -27.48
N MET A 139 9.14 -4.87 -26.27
CA MET A 139 8.79 -6.27 -26.02
C MET A 139 7.32 -6.57 -26.32
N LYS A 140 6.42 -5.62 -26.01
CA LYS A 140 4.99 -5.76 -26.29
C LYS A 140 4.70 -5.70 -27.79
N GLN A 141 5.44 -4.87 -28.54
CA GLN A 141 5.36 -4.80 -29.99
C GLN A 141 6.09 -5.94 -30.69
N ALA A 142 7.15 -6.50 -30.06
CA ALA A 142 7.77 -7.72 -30.56
C ALA A 142 6.71 -8.83 -30.53
N GLN A 143 6.22 -9.15 -31.71
CA GLN A 143 5.13 -10.11 -31.84
C GLN A 143 5.68 -11.51 -31.55
N PRO A 144 4.96 -12.33 -30.75
CA PRO A 144 5.33 -13.73 -30.60
C PRO A 144 5.30 -14.43 -31.95
N ALA A 145 6.09 -15.49 -32.11
CA ALA A 145 5.88 -16.41 -33.22
C ALA A 145 4.38 -16.73 -33.24
N VAL A 146 3.71 -16.35 -34.31
CA VAL A 146 2.25 -16.24 -34.40
C VAL A 146 1.57 -17.51 -33.92
N GLU A 147 1.12 -17.52 -32.70
CA GLU A 147 0.39 -18.61 -32.09
C GLU A 147 -1.09 -18.39 -32.38
N ILE A 148 -1.54 -18.91 -33.57
CA ILE A 148 -2.92 -18.77 -34.00
C ILE A 148 -3.78 -19.68 -33.13
N PRO A 149 -4.75 -19.16 -32.38
CA PRO A 149 -5.70 -19.97 -31.60
C PRO A 149 -6.72 -20.66 -32.55
N GLU A 150 -7.15 -21.85 -32.19
CA GLU A 150 -8.20 -22.57 -32.91
C GLU A 150 -9.59 -22.03 -32.55
N GLY A 151 -10.46 -21.88 -33.54
CA GLY A 151 -11.87 -21.54 -33.35
C GLY A 151 -12.15 -20.08 -32.96
N VAL A 152 -11.16 -19.21 -33.00
CA VAL A 152 -11.28 -17.79 -32.65
C VAL A 152 -10.63 -16.91 -33.71
N PHE A 153 -11.19 -15.72 -33.93
CA PHE A 153 -10.57 -14.74 -34.81
C PHE A 153 -9.30 -14.15 -34.16
N TYR A 154 -8.19 -14.29 -34.87
CA TYR A 154 -6.90 -13.71 -34.51
C TYR A 154 -6.72 -12.39 -35.29
N ASN A 155 -6.64 -11.26 -34.57
CA ASN A 155 -6.60 -9.90 -35.12
C ASN A 155 -5.29 -9.15 -34.81
N GLU A 156 -4.26 -9.86 -34.33
CA GLU A 156 -2.97 -9.21 -34.00
C GLU A 156 -2.08 -8.97 -35.22
N ILE A 157 -2.45 -9.51 -36.40
CA ILE A 157 -1.74 -9.19 -37.62
C ILE A 157 -2.34 -7.90 -38.22
N PRO A 158 -1.52 -6.86 -38.51
CA PRO A 158 -2.04 -5.61 -39.06
C PRO A 158 -2.85 -5.78 -40.31
N ASN A 159 -4.05 -5.19 -40.35
CA ASN A 159 -4.99 -5.22 -41.47
C ASN A 159 -5.49 -6.61 -41.88
N LEU A 160 -5.31 -7.62 -41.04
CA LEU A 160 -5.71 -9.01 -41.35
C LEU A 160 -6.32 -9.68 -40.12
N ASN A 161 -7.55 -10.14 -40.24
CA ASN A 161 -8.21 -10.96 -39.24
C ASN A 161 -8.27 -12.40 -39.75
N LEU A 162 -7.61 -13.31 -39.05
CA LEU A 162 -7.48 -14.71 -39.42
C LEU A 162 -8.30 -15.59 -38.49
N TYR A 163 -9.18 -16.40 -39.03
CA TYR A 163 -9.87 -17.46 -38.30
C TYR A 163 -9.39 -18.83 -38.81
N VAL A 164 -9.12 -19.74 -37.88
CA VAL A 164 -8.68 -21.10 -38.18
C VAL A 164 -9.54 -22.07 -37.39
N GLN A 165 -10.17 -23.02 -38.06
CA GLN A 165 -11.02 -23.98 -37.36
C GLN A 165 -10.21 -25.05 -36.63
N ARG A 166 -9.13 -25.57 -37.25
CA ARG A 166 -8.18 -26.53 -36.67
C ARG A 166 -6.76 -26.25 -37.12
N LYS A 167 -5.81 -26.51 -36.24
CA LYS A 167 -4.36 -26.41 -36.50
C LYS A 167 -3.70 -27.75 -36.19
N ASN A 168 -2.87 -28.23 -37.07
CA ASN A 168 -2.02 -29.36 -36.78
C ASN A 168 -0.74 -28.83 -36.12
N ALA A 169 -0.51 -29.16 -34.84
CA ALA A 169 0.64 -28.70 -34.07
C ALA A 169 1.99 -29.24 -34.59
N GLU A 170 2.01 -30.43 -35.23
CA GLU A 170 3.24 -31.05 -35.74
C GLU A 170 3.67 -30.49 -37.10
N THR A 171 2.71 -30.24 -38.01
CA THR A 171 2.99 -29.80 -39.38
C THR A 171 2.84 -28.29 -39.57
N GLY A 172 2.22 -27.58 -38.62
CA GLY A 172 1.88 -26.17 -38.72
C GLY A 172 0.77 -25.85 -39.73
N MET A 173 0.09 -26.87 -40.25
CA MET A 173 -1.01 -26.71 -41.23
C MET A 173 -2.26 -26.19 -40.52
N LEU A 174 -2.90 -25.22 -41.14
CA LEU A 174 -4.16 -24.60 -40.77
C LEU A 174 -5.26 -25.16 -41.65
N TYR A 175 -6.42 -25.51 -41.09
CA TYR A 175 -7.55 -26.08 -41.86
C TYR A 175 -8.78 -25.20 -41.68
N GLN A 176 -9.51 -25.02 -42.77
CA GLN A 176 -10.73 -24.22 -42.89
C GLN A 176 -10.46 -22.79 -42.37
N THR A 177 -9.66 -22.09 -43.16
CA THR A 177 -9.24 -20.72 -42.80
C THR A 177 -10.17 -19.70 -43.44
N ILE A 178 -10.53 -18.69 -42.65
CA ILE A 178 -11.25 -17.50 -43.09
C ILE A 178 -10.36 -16.28 -42.80
N ILE A 179 -10.13 -15.47 -43.80
CA ILE A 179 -9.25 -14.32 -43.71
C ILE A 179 -10.03 -13.08 -44.14
N TYR A 180 -10.11 -12.10 -43.23
CA TYR A 180 -10.59 -10.76 -43.57
C TYR A 180 -9.40 -9.83 -43.72
N LYS A 181 -9.23 -9.28 -44.93
CA LYS A 181 -8.18 -8.32 -45.23
C LYS A 181 -8.81 -6.93 -45.39
N THR A 182 -8.34 -5.97 -44.54
CA THR A 182 -8.93 -4.64 -44.42
C THR A 182 -7.95 -3.51 -44.73
N ASP A 183 -6.93 -3.80 -45.53
CA ASP A 183 -5.89 -2.85 -45.92
C ASP A 183 -6.44 -1.64 -46.71
N GLN A 184 -7.56 -1.79 -47.41
CA GLN A 184 -8.22 -0.69 -48.12
C GLN A 184 -9.45 -0.12 -47.35
N GLY A 185 -9.62 -0.44 -46.07
CA GLY A 185 -10.76 -0.08 -45.25
C GLY A 185 -11.88 -1.14 -45.29
N PHE A 186 -12.87 -0.99 -44.40
CA PHE A 186 -13.97 -1.95 -44.29
C PHE A 186 -14.88 -2.00 -45.53
N ASP A 187 -14.99 -0.89 -46.26
CA ASP A 187 -15.85 -0.78 -47.45
C ASP A 187 -15.30 -1.60 -48.63
N ARG A 188 -14.01 -1.92 -48.60
CA ARG A 188 -13.30 -2.75 -49.59
C ARG A 188 -12.67 -3.99 -48.95
N ALA A 189 -13.28 -4.50 -47.90
CA ALA A 189 -12.75 -5.70 -47.27
C ALA A 189 -12.72 -6.88 -48.23
N GLN A 190 -11.59 -7.57 -48.27
CA GLN A 190 -11.42 -8.82 -48.98
C GLN A 190 -11.65 -9.97 -48.01
N ILE A 191 -12.44 -10.95 -48.45
CA ILE A 191 -12.68 -12.17 -47.68
C ILE A 191 -12.06 -13.32 -48.42
N VAL A 192 -11.14 -14.05 -47.81
CA VAL A 192 -10.50 -15.22 -48.40
C VAL A 192 -10.89 -16.44 -47.58
N LEU A 193 -11.45 -17.43 -48.24
CA LEU A 193 -11.79 -18.75 -47.72
C LEU A 193 -10.83 -19.77 -48.29
N ALA A 194 -10.19 -20.60 -47.47
CA ALA A 194 -9.30 -21.64 -47.96
C ALA A 194 -9.48 -22.94 -47.15
N ASP A 195 -9.40 -24.08 -47.85
CA ASP A 195 -9.49 -25.39 -47.21
C ASP A 195 -8.30 -25.65 -46.28
N SER A 196 -7.12 -25.25 -46.71
CA SER A 196 -5.91 -25.37 -45.90
C SER A 196 -4.98 -24.21 -46.15
N GLY A 197 -4.18 -23.92 -45.13
CA GLY A 197 -3.16 -22.85 -45.15
C GLY A 197 -1.94 -23.20 -44.35
N ARG A 198 -0.85 -22.50 -44.60
CA ARG A 198 0.39 -22.55 -43.80
C ARG A 198 0.93 -21.16 -43.64
N LEU A 199 1.13 -20.77 -42.41
CA LEU A 199 1.73 -19.49 -42.08
C LEU A 199 3.17 -19.70 -41.60
N GLU A 200 4.11 -19.12 -42.33
CA GLU A 200 5.51 -19.20 -42.02
C GLU A 200 6.14 -17.80 -42.04
N MET A 201 7.14 -17.61 -41.20
CA MET A 201 7.94 -16.39 -41.25
C MET A 201 9.04 -16.50 -42.30
N THR A 202 9.27 -15.43 -43.03
CA THR A 202 10.38 -15.37 -43.99
C THR A 202 11.73 -15.34 -43.25
N ALA A 203 12.80 -15.76 -43.91
CA ALA A 203 14.15 -15.83 -43.32
C ALA A 203 14.67 -14.48 -42.81
N ASP A 204 14.21 -13.39 -43.41
CA ASP A 204 14.54 -12.00 -43.01
C ASP A 204 13.74 -11.51 -41.77
N LYS A 205 12.72 -12.28 -41.34
CA LYS A 205 11.81 -11.95 -40.25
C LYS A 205 11.02 -10.64 -40.43
N LEU A 206 10.95 -10.13 -41.66
CA LEU A 206 10.24 -8.89 -41.98
C LEU A 206 8.85 -9.16 -42.58
N HIS A 207 8.58 -10.40 -43.02
CA HIS A 207 7.31 -10.74 -43.66
C HIS A 207 6.77 -12.07 -43.13
N LEU A 208 5.44 -12.20 -43.08
CA LEU A 208 4.74 -13.45 -42.92
C LEU A 208 4.31 -13.97 -44.32
N ARG A 209 4.74 -15.16 -44.59
CA ARG A 209 4.29 -15.89 -45.80
C ARG A 209 3.11 -16.77 -45.45
N LEU A 210 1.97 -16.46 -46.00
CA LEU A 210 0.76 -17.23 -45.87
C LEU A 210 0.48 -17.96 -47.18
N ASP A 211 0.69 -19.25 -47.22
CA ASP A 211 0.41 -20.14 -48.32
C ASP A 211 -0.98 -20.77 -48.12
N LEU A 212 -1.88 -20.64 -49.09
CA LEU A 212 -3.24 -21.14 -49.04
C LEU A 212 -3.49 -22.09 -50.23
N TRP A 213 -4.22 -23.17 -49.97
CA TRP A 213 -4.59 -24.15 -50.94
C TRP A 213 -6.10 -24.31 -51.01
N ASN A 214 -6.60 -24.43 -52.26
CA ASN A 214 -8.00 -24.64 -52.61
C ASN A 214 -8.93 -23.65 -51.91
N GLY A 215 -9.14 -22.51 -52.52
CA GLY A 215 -9.93 -21.48 -51.89
C GLY A 215 -10.61 -20.52 -52.82
N GLU A 216 -11.36 -19.63 -52.24
CA GLU A 216 -12.06 -18.55 -52.90
C GLU A 216 -11.80 -17.23 -52.24
N GLN A 217 -11.65 -16.18 -53.06
CA GLN A 217 -11.54 -14.83 -52.58
C GLN A 217 -12.71 -14.00 -53.09
N PHE A 218 -13.25 -13.20 -52.22
CA PHE A 218 -14.28 -12.21 -52.49
C PHE A 218 -13.75 -10.83 -52.21
N GLU A 219 -13.87 -9.94 -53.19
CA GLU A 219 -13.47 -8.55 -53.03
C GLU A 219 -14.61 -7.62 -53.40
N ASN A 220 -14.88 -6.66 -52.50
CA ASN A 220 -15.90 -5.64 -52.75
C ASN A 220 -15.28 -4.50 -53.57
N LEU A 221 -15.80 -4.26 -54.78
CA LEU A 221 -15.31 -3.25 -55.72
C LEU A 221 -15.95 -1.85 -55.51
N GLN A 222 -16.50 -1.56 -54.36
CA GLN A 222 -17.16 -0.28 -54.09
C GLN A 222 -16.16 0.90 -54.24
N SER A 223 -16.43 1.83 -55.14
CA SER A 223 -15.60 3.02 -55.31
C SER A 223 -15.81 4.05 -54.16
N GLN A 224 -14.74 4.71 -53.71
CA GLN A 224 -14.84 5.82 -52.79
C GLN A 224 -15.72 6.93 -53.37
N GLY A 225 -16.91 7.15 -52.78
CA GLY A 225 -17.83 8.21 -53.18
C GLY A 225 -19.26 7.76 -53.48
N MET A 226 -19.56 6.46 -53.55
CA MET A 226 -20.92 6.00 -53.63
C MET A 226 -21.63 6.12 -52.27
N SER A 227 -22.65 6.96 -52.21
CA SER A 227 -23.53 7.08 -51.03
C SER A 227 -24.20 5.77 -50.75
N MET A 228 -24.34 5.36 -49.49
CA MET A 228 -25.04 4.14 -49.03
C MET A 228 -26.47 4.01 -49.59
N MET A 229 -27.07 5.09 -50.09
CA MET A 229 -28.41 5.10 -50.66
C MET A 229 -28.48 4.58 -52.11
N GLN A 230 -27.34 4.43 -52.82
CA GLN A 230 -27.29 3.93 -54.19
C GLN A 230 -26.81 2.47 -54.31
N SER A 231 -26.64 1.78 -53.21
CA SER A 231 -25.94 0.48 -53.15
C SER A 231 -26.89 -0.75 -53.22
N ALA A 232 -27.93 -0.73 -54.04
CA ALA A 232 -28.73 -1.93 -54.24
C ALA A 232 -27.96 -3.08 -54.93
N HIS A 233 -26.85 -2.78 -55.63
CA HIS A 233 -25.97 -3.78 -56.26
C HIS A 233 -24.52 -3.29 -56.19
N VAL A 234 -23.81 -3.71 -55.16
CA VAL A 234 -22.36 -3.48 -55.06
C VAL A 234 -21.67 -4.55 -55.93
N PRO A 235 -20.89 -4.17 -56.95
CA PRO A 235 -20.12 -5.14 -57.71
C PRO A 235 -19.05 -5.79 -56.79
N PHE A 236 -18.97 -7.10 -56.85
CA PHE A 236 -17.95 -7.87 -56.16
C PHE A 236 -17.20 -8.75 -57.16
N ASP A 237 -15.91 -8.97 -56.90
CA ASP A 237 -15.10 -9.93 -57.62
C ASP A 237 -15.00 -11.25 -56.83
N ARG A 238 -15.06 -12.36 -57.53
CA ARG A 238 -14.90 -13.72 -56.99
C ARG A 238 -13.81 -14.43 -57.74
N GLU A 239 -12.70 -14.70 -57.07
CA GLU A 239 -11.57 -15.44 -57.59
C GLU A 239 -11.49 -16.81 -56.90
N THR A 240 -11.41 -17.89 -57.70
CA THR A 240 -11.13 -19.24 -57.19
C THR A 240 -9.70 -19.61 -57.51
N PHE A 241 -9.00 -20.15 -56.53
CA PHE A 241 -7.58 -20.48 -56.65
C PHE A 241 -7.29 -21.91 -56.11
N ALA A 242 -6.40 -22.61 -56.81
CA ALA A 242 -5.85 -23.88 -56.30
C ALA A 242 -4.69 -23.63 -55.32
N TYR A 243 -3.93 -22.55 -55.51
CA TYR A 243 -2.87 -22.13 -54.67
C TYR A 243 -2.74 -20.61 -54.71
N LYS A 244 -2.60 -19.99 -53.54
CA LYS A 244 -2.41 -18.55 -53.43
C LYS A 244 -1.42 -18.24 -52.29
N ARG A 245 -0.52 -17.32 -52.53
CA ARG A 245 0.49 -16.86 -51.55
C ARG A 245 0.27 -15.39 -51.23
N PHE A 246 0.14 -15.11 -49.95
CA PHE A 246 0.17 -13.75 -49.42
C PHE A 246 1.49 -13.50 -48.73
N LEU A 247 2.09 -12.39 -49.04
CA LEU A 247 3.21 -11.85 -48.28
C LEU A 247 2.68 -10.66 -47.49
N ILE A 248 2.74 -10.75 -46.15
CA ILE A 248 2.19 -9.77 -45.23
C ILE A 248 3.39 -9.09 -44.56
N ASP A 249 3.43 -7.77 -44.65
CA ASP A 249 4.46 -6.98 -43.97
C ASP A 249 4.29 -7.17 -42.46
N PHE A 250 5.27 -7.78 -41.83
CA PHE A 250 5.23 -8.17 -40.43
C PHE A 250 6.64 -8.19 -39.88
N ASP A 251 7.07 -7.04 -39.39
CA ASP A 251 8.38 -6.94 -38.77
C ASP A 251 8.37 -7.59 -37.39
N SER A 252 8.92 -8.81 -37.30
CA SER A 252 9.08 -9.52 -36.04
C SER A 252 10.42 -9.25 -35.37
N ASN A 253 11.27 -8.42 -35.97
CA ASN A 253 12.52 -8.05 -35.36
C ASN A 253 12.25 -7.15 -34.15
N PHE A 254 12.95 -7.45 -33.05
CA PHE A 254 12.92 -6.58 -31.89
C PHE A 254 13.53 -5.24 -32.25
N ALA A 255 12.71 -4.25 -32.57
CA ALA A 255 13.11 -2.87 -32.75
C ALA A 255 12.90 -2.09 -31.45
N MET A 256 13.96 -1.43 -30.99
CA MET A 256 13.85 -0.61 -29.79
C MET A 256 13.11 0.70 -30.14
N MET A 257 11.97 0.93 -29.46
CA MET A 257 11.19 2.14 -29.63
C MET A 257 12.01 3.39 -29.29
N ASP A 258 11.74 4.52 -29.94
CA ASP A 258 12.43 5.79 -29.62
C ASP A 258 12.11 6.24 -28.18
N LYS A 259 13.15 6.41 -27.38
CA LYS A 259 13.07 6.89 -25.99
C LYS A 259 12.40 8.25 -25.87
N ASN A 260 12.44 9.07 -26.92
CA ASN A 260 11.87 10.41 -26.89
C ASN A 260 10.33 10.40 -26.78
N MET A 261 9.66 9.37 -27.31
CA MET A 261 8.21 9.24 -27.20
C MET A 261 7.70 9.07 -25.75
N LEU A 262 8.52 8.52 -24.87
CA LEU A 262 8.18 8.27 -23.48
C LEU A 262 8.65 9.36 -22.50
N ARG A 263 9.38 10.35 -23.00
CA ARG A 263 9.93 11.44 -22.18
C ARG A 263 8.87 12.34 -21.55
N ASP A 264 7.70 12.40 -22.16
CA ASP A 264 6.57 13.22 -21.66
C ASP A 264 5.83 12.60 -20.49
N MET A 265 6.10 11.34 -20.17
CA MET A 265 5.47 10.68 -19.00
C MET A 265 5.98 11.30 -17.68
N PRO A 266 5.08 11.53 -16.68
CA PRO A 266 5.47 12.16 -15.41
C PRO A 266 6.57 11.42 -14.66
N GLN A 267 6.58 10.07 -14.72
CA GLN A 267 7.57 9.23 -14.04
C GLN A 267 8.99 9.34 -14.66
N ALA A 268 9.03 9.73 -15.93
CA ALA A 268 10.27 9.89 -16.70
C ALA A 268 10.96 11.24 -16.48
N LYS A 269 10.34 12.14 -15.71
CA LYS A 269 10.81 13.51 -15.50
C LYS A 269 11.38 13.69 -14.10
N SER A 270 12.42 14.50 -13.97
CA SER A 270 12.90 15.01 -12.69
C SER A 270 11.87 15.98 -12.08
N MET A 271 12.00 16.30 -10.79
CA MET A 271 11.09 17.28 -10.15
C MET A 271 11.08 18.63 -10.87
N TRP A 272 12.22 19.04 -11.38
CA TRP A 272 12.36 20.32 -12.11
C TRP A 272 11.70 20.28 -13.49
N GLU A 273 11.83 19.19 -14.19
CA GLU A 273 11.17 18.96 -15.48
C GLU A 273 9.67 18.82 -15.31
N ILE A 274 9.21 18.24 -14.19
CA ILE A 274 7.78 18.18 -13.83
C ILE A 274 7.23 19.60 -13.64
N GLU A 275 7.92 20.46 -12.86
CA GLU A 275 7.49 21.84 -12.66
C GLU A 275 7.41 22.61 -13.99
N ALA A 276 8.43 22.51 -14.82
CA ALA A 276 8.45 23.14 -16.14
C ALA A 276 7.34 22.62 -17.06
N SER A 277 7.07 21.31 -17.02
CA SER A 277 5.99 20.72 -17.81
C SER A 277 4.60 21.16 -17.33
N VAL A 278 4.41 21.27 -16.02
CA VAL A 278 3.15 21.77 -15.44
C VAL A 278 2.94 23.23 -15.78
N ASP A 279 3.98 24.06 -15.73
CA ASP A 279 3.92 25.47 -16.14
C ASP A 279 3.52 25.61 -17.63
N SER A 280 4.10 24.75 -18.50
CA SER A 280 3.72 24.67 -19.92
C SER A 280 2.28 24.25 -20.14
N MET A 281 1.84 23.16 -19.46
CA MET A 281 0.44 22.67 -19.55
C MET A 281 -0.58 23.69 -19.01
N ASN A 282 -0.25 24.41 -17.94
CA ASN A 282 -1.10 25.48 -17.44
C ASN A 282 -1.22 26.63 -18.45
N ALA A 283 -0.13 27.03 -19.09
CA ALA A 283 -0.14 28.06 -20.13
C ALA A 283 -0.97 27.63 -21.36
N GLU A 284 -0.90 26.36 -21.72
CA GLU A 284 -1.70 25.77 -22.80
C GLU A 284 -3.19 25.79 -22.45
N LEU A 285 -3.56 25.31 -21.24
CA LEU A 285 -4.94 25.33 -20.75
C LEU A 285 -5.49 26.77 -20.68
N ASP A 286 -4.70 27.71 -20.21
CA ASP A 286 -5.08 29.13 -20.19
C ASP A 286 -5.31 29.68 -21.61
N SER A 287 -4.49 29.26 -22.57
CA SER A 287 -4.66 29.65 -23.98
C SER A 287 -5.95 29.05 -24.56
N ILE A 288 -6.19 27.77 -24.33
CA ILE A 288 -7.43 27.07 -24.75
C ILE A 288 -8.64 27.73 -24.09
N GLY A 289 -8.58 28.03 -22.78
CA GLY A 289 -9.62 28.71 -22.05
C GLY A 289 -9.94 30.09 -22.64
N LYS A 290 -8.95 30.87 -23.03
CA LYS A 290 -9.12 32.15 -23.71
C LYS A 290 -9.77 32.00 -25.08
N ILE A 291 -9.41 30.96 -25.84
CA ILE A 291 -10.04 30.63 -27.13
C ILE A 291 -11.51 30.28 -26.92
N TYR A 292 -11.82 29.41 -25.96
CA TYR A 292 -13.21 29.04 -25.64
C TYR A 292 -14.03 30.23 -25.17
N TYR A 293 -13.47 31.08 -24.29
CA TYR A 293 -14.13 32.30 -23.87
C TYR A 293 -14.44 33.23 -25.04
N ARG A 294 -13.47 33.43 -25.94
CA ARG A 294 -13.63 34.25 -27.13
C ARG A 294 -14.72 33.72 -28.06
N ASP A 295 -14.69 32.41 -28.30
CA ASP A 295 -15.70 31.76 -29.16
C ASP A 295 -17.11 31.92 -28.59
N VAL A 296 -17.30 31.60 -27.32
CA VAL A 296 -18.61 31.79 -26.65
C VAL A 296 -19.02 33.29 -26.65
N SER A 297 -18.08 34.20 -26.35
CA SER A 297 -18.38 35.62 -26.31
C SER A 297 -18.74 36.20 -27.67
N GLN A 298 -18.14 35.69 -28.76
CA GLN A 298 -18.48 36.10 -30.11
C GLN A 298 -19.85 35.58 -30.57
N ARG A 299 -20.21 34.32 -30.21
CA ARG A 299 -21.50 33.75 -30.58
C ARG A 299 -22.69 34.35 -29.84
N TRP A 300 -22.54 34.62 -28.56
CA TRP A 300 -23.63 35.06 -27.70
C TRP A 300 -23.71 36.57 -27.53
N PHE A 301 -22.59 37.25 -27.59
CA PHE A 301 -22.50 38.70 -27.45
C PHE A 301 -21.90 39.26 -28.73
N ASP A 302 -22.71 39.28 -29.81
CA ASP A 302 -22.29 39.80 -31.11
C ASP A 302 -21.72 41.24 -30.94
N LYS A 303 -20.42 41.29 -30.75
CA LYS A 303 -19.67 42.53 -30.72
C LYS A 303 -19.44 42.99 -32.16
N ARG A 304 -20.54 43.33 -32.85
CA ARG A 304 -20.39 44.11 -34.08
C ARG A 304 -19.57 45.31 -33.74
N ILE A 305 -18.49 45.52 -34.47
CA ILE A 305 -17.70 46.76 -34.39
C ILE A 305 -18.62 47.88 -34.88
N MET A 306 -19.45 48.36 -33.96
CA MET A 306 -20.35 49.45 -34.25
C MET A 306 -19.57 50.77 -34.26
N SER A 307 -19.87 51.61 -35.22
CA SER A 307 -19.33 52.98 -35.21
C SER A 307 -19.75 53.65 -33.89
N LYS A 308 -18.93 54.59 -33.40
CA LYS A 308 -19.23 55.31 -32.16
C LYS A 308 -20.60 56.00 -32.24
N LYS A 309 -21.05 56.46 -33.45
CA LYS A 309 -22.38 57.02 -33.69
C LYS A 309 -23.50 56.02 -33.51
N THR A 310 -23.34 54.81 -34.06
CA THR A 310 -24.34 53.74 -33.97
C THR A 310 -24.47 53.22 -32.53
N ALA A 311 -23.37 53.11 -31.81
CA ALA A 311 -23.36 52.73 -30.41
C ALA A 311 -24.02 53.76 -29.50
N ALA A 312 -23.82 55.04 -29.77
CA ALA A 312 -24.49 56.12 -29.05
C ALA A 312 -26.00 56.15 -29.35
N ALA A 313 -26.43 55.97 -30.60
CA ALA A 313 -27.79 55.87 -30.98
C ALA A 313 -28.51 54.65 -30.37
N LEU A 314 -27.88 53.51 -30.29
CA LEU A 314 -28.40 52.30 -29.62
C LEU A 314 -28.53 52.47 -28.11
N ARG A 315 -27.60 53.17 -27.45
CA ARG A 315 -27.70 53.49 -26.01
C ARG A 315 -28.81 54.45 -25.70
N ALA A 316 -29.16 55.37 -26.65
CA ALA A 316 -30.24 56.28 -26.53
C ALA A 316 -31.61 55.66 -26.94
N ALA A 317 -31.62 54.56 -27.64
CA ALA A 317 -32.84 53.88 -28.04
C ALA A 317 -33.54 53.24 -26.82
N LYS A 318 -34.89 53.49 -26.73
CA LYS A 318 -35.68 52.80 -25.70
C LYS A 318 -35.61 51.29 -25.88
N PRO A 319 -35.52 50.52 -24.80
CA PRO A 319 -35.53 49.05 -24.87
C PRO A 319 -36.86 48.61 -25.54
N LEU A 320 -36.75 47.72 -26.51
CA LEU A 320 -37.89 47.13 -27.19
C LEU A 320 -38.75 46.39 -26.17
N PRO A 321 -40.07 46.64 -26.09
CA PRO A 321 -40.96 45.96 -25.17
C PRO A 321 -41.17 44.53 -25.69
N PHE A 322 -40.30 43.60 -25.28
CA PHE A 322 -40.28 42.22 -25.74
C PHE A 322 -41.63 41.53 -25.56
N ASP A 323 -42.30 41.74 -24.43
CA ASP A 323 -43.60 41.14 -24.13
C ASP A 323 -44.70 41.61 -25.10
N SER A 324 -44.68 42.87 -25.54
CA SER A 324 -45.66 43.40 -26.49
C SER A 324 -45.39 42.92 -27.93
N ILE A 325 -44.12 42.63 -28.28
CA ILE A 325 -43.78 41.99 -29.55
C ILE A 325 -44.26 40.54 -29.53
N LEU A 326 -44.02 39.84 -28.43
CA LEU A 326 -44.42 38.43 -28.28
C LEU A 326 -45.94 38.26 -28.32
N ALA A 327 -46.71 39.20 -27.74
CA ALA A 327 -48.17 39.23 -27.75
C ALA A 327 -48.77 39.50 -29.13
N ARG A 328 -48.05 40.18 -30.05
CA ARG A 328 -48.46 40.47 -31.41
C ARG A 328 -48.04 39.43 -32.44
N THR A 329 -47.18 38.49 -32.05
CA THR A 329 -46.63 37.47 -32.94
C THR A 329 -47.61 36.28 -33.03
N SER A 330 -47.72 35.63 -34.20
CA SER A 330 -48.58 34.47 -34.35
C SER A 330 -48.20 33.32 -33.41
N PRO A 331 -49.16 32.53 -32.90
CA PRO A 331 -48.86 31.42 -32.00
C PRO A 331 -47.93 30.37 -32.64
N SER A 332 -47.93 30.21 -33.95
CA SER A 332 -47.03 29.34 -34.68
C SER A 332 -45.59 29.82 -34.62
N ASP A 333 -45.35 31.13 -34.83
CA ASP A 333 -44.01 31.72 -34.82
C ASP A 333 -43.42 31.73 -33.42
N VAL A 334 -44.25 31.95 -32.38
CA VAL A 334 -43.85 31.83 -30.98
C VAL A 334 -43.41 30.42 -30.66
N ARG A 335 -44.12 29.37 -31.14
CA ARG A 335 -43.70 27.96 -30.94
C ARG A 335 -42.38 27.67 -31.65
N THR A 336 -42.25 28.14 -32.90
CA THR A 336 -41.00 27.97 -33.67
C THR A 336 -39.83 28.66 -33.02
N ALA A 337 -40.00 29.92 -32.56
CA ALA A 337 -38.99 30.67 -31.84
C ALA A 337 -38.56 29.94 -30.53
N ARG A 338 -39.56 29.45 -29.76
CA ARG A 338 -39.26 28.64 -28.55
C ARG A 338 -38.50 27.37 -28.87
N GLN A 339 -38.91 26.65 -29.94
CA GLN A 339 -38.22 25.44 -30.34
C GLN A 339 -36.78 25.71 -30.80
N MET A 340 -36.55 26.77 -31.57
CA MET A 340 -35.23 27.23 -31.97
C MET A 340 -34.38 27.62 -30.75
N ALA A 341 -34.94 28.39 -29.81
CA ALA A 341 -34.25 28.74 -28.58
C ALA A 341 -33.87 27.50 -27.75
N LEU A 342 -34.79 26.55 -27.60
CA LEU A 342 -34.54 25.29 -26.90
C LEU A 342 -33.42 24.49 -27.56
N ASN A 343 -33.46 24.34 -28.90
CA ASN A 343 -32.45 23.64 -29.65
C ASN A 343 -31.09 24.33 -29.55
N THR A 344 -31.06 25.65 -29.58
CA THR A 344 -29.82 26.42 -29.40
C THR A 344 -29.22 26.20 -28.00
N VAL A 345 -30.06 26.28 -26.94
CA VAL A 345 -29.61 26.04 -25.57
C VAL A 345 -29.08 24.60 -25.40
N ARG A 346 -29.78 23.62 -25.98
CA ARG A 346 -29.31 22.22 -25.96
C ARG A 346 -27.96 22.05 -26.67
N SER A 347 -27.80 22.66 -27.85
CA SER A 347 -26.54 22.64 -28.60
C SER A 347 -25.37 23.23 -27.79
N VAL A 348 -25.62 24.36 -27.13
CA VAL A 348 -24.61 25.04 -26.29
C VAL A 348 -24.26 24.20 -25.06
N ASN A 349 -25.28 23.61 -24.42
CA ASN A 349 -25.03 22.77 -23.27
C ASN A 349 -24.14 21.57 -23.65
N SER A 350 -24.47 20.92 -24.76
CA SER A 350 -23.66 19.82 -25.31
C SER A 350 -22.23 20.26 -25.67
N GLU A 351 -22.07 21.45 -26.25
CA GLU A 351 -20.74 21.99 -26.56
C GLU A 351 -19.94 22.32 -25.28
N LEU A 352 -20.58 22.87 -24.26
CA LEU A 352 -19.96 23.16 -22.95
C LEU A 352 -19.56 21.86 -22.23
N GLU A 353 -20.38 20.82 -22.31
CA GLU A 353 -20.03 19.49 -21.77
C GLU A 353 -18.76 18.95 -22.43
N TRP A 354 -18.65 19.01 -23.76
CA TRP A 354 -17.44 18.62 -24.50
C TRP A 354 -16.22 19.44 -24.10
N LYS A 355 -16.35 20.76 -24.03
CA LYS A 355 -15.27 21.66 -23.62
C LYS A 355 -14.83 21.40 -22.18
N SER A 356 -15.77 21.10 -21.28
CA SER A 356 -15.48 20.76 -19.89
C SER A 356 -14.73 19.43 -19.76
N LEU A 357 -15.12 18.43 -20.57
CA LEU A 357 -14.45 17.14 -20.61
C LEU A 357 -13.00 17.27 -21.11
N ALA A 358 -12.75 18.07 -22.13
CA ALA A 358 -11.42 18.36 -22.63
C ALA A 358 -10.54 19.07 -21.59
N ALA A 359 -11.09 20.05 -20.87
CA ALA A 359 -10.40 20.74 -19.78
C ALA A 359 -10.09 19.79 -18.61
N GLN A 360 -11.03 18.90 -18.27
CA GLN A 360 -10.83 17.89 -17.22
C GLN A 360 -9.69 16.92 -17.56
N THR A 361 -9.52 16.58 -18.83
CA THR A 361 -8.40 15.73 -19.28
C THR A 361 -7.06 16.41 -19.04
N GLY A 362 -6.95 17.72 -19.35
CA GLY A 362 -5.76 18.52 -19.06
C GLY A 362 -5.47 18.62 -17.56
N ASP A 363 -6.48 18.88 -16.75
CA ASP A 363 -6.35 18.90 -15.28
C ASP A 363 -5.87 17.56 -14.73
N ASN A 364 -6.36 16.45 -15.25
CA ASN A 364 -5.93 15.11 -14.84
C ASN A 364 -4.46 14.85 -15.17
N GLN A 365 -3.96 15.35 -16.32
CA GLN A 365 -2.55 15.26 -16.66
C GLN A 365 -1.68 16.08 -15.70
N ILE A 366 -2.08 17.31 -15.38
CA ILE A 366 -1.40 18.16 -14.40
C ILE A 366 -1.37 17.47 -13.03
N ARG A 367 -2.49 16.90 -12.59
CA ARG A 367 -2.55 16.15 -11.30
C ARG A 367 -1.59 14.97 -11.28
N ARG A 368 -1.49 14.19 -12.37
CA ARG A 368 -0.53 13.09 -12.49
C ARG A 368 0.91 13.57 -12.32
N HIS A 369 1.27 14.71 -12.90
CA HIS A 369 2.59 15.31 -12.74
C HIS A 369 2.87 15.73 -11.29
N TRP A 370 1.93 16.41 -10.64
CA TRP A 370 2.07 16.81 -9.24
C TRP A 370 2.11 15.61 -8.28
N VAL A 371 1.34 14.56 -8.54
CA VAL A 371 1.38 13.33 -7.74
C VAL A 371 2.78 12.71 -7.78
N GLU A 372 3.39 12.60 -8.96
CA GLU A 372 4.77 12.08 -9.09
C GLU A 372 5.80 12.99 -8.41
N TRP A 373 5.62 14.30 -8.48
CA TRP A 373 6.45 15.27 -7.79
C TRP A 373 6.45 15.06 -6.28
N HIS A 374 5.26 14.98 -5.67
CA HIS A 374 5.13 14.72 -4.25
C HIS A 374 5.61 13.33 -3.86
N GLN A 375 5.42 12.33 -4.71
CA GLN A 375 5.85 10.96 -4.47
C GLN A 375 7.36 10.85 -4.27
N LYS A 376 8.16 11.57 -5.06
CA LYS A 376 9.62 11.61 -4.90
C LYS A 376 10.05 12.12 -3.54
N MET A 377 9.32 13.08 -2.98
CA MET A 377 9.60 13.60 -1.63
C MET A 377 9.14 12.64 -0.52
N THR A 378 7.90 12.17 -0.61
CA THR A 378 7.31 11.32 0.43
C THR A 378 8.02 9.98 0.55
N LEU A 379 8.44 9.38 -0.59
CA LEU A 379 9.16 8.11 -0.59
C LEU A 379 10.58 8.25 0.00
N SER A 380 11.27 9.36 -0.27
CA SER A 380 12.56 9.64 0.38
C SER A 380 12.40 9.85 1.88
N LEU A 381 11.37 10.58 2.31
CA LEU A 381 11.08 10.82 3.73
C LEU A 381 10.66 9.54 4.46
N ALA A 382 10.07 8.58 3.75
CA ALA A 382 9.68 7.28 4.32
C ALA A 382 10.88 6.53 4.94
N CYS A 383 12.10 6.74 4.43
CA CYS A 383 13.32 6.18 5.03
C CYS A 383 13.49 6.60 6.49
N LEU A 384 13.30 7.89 6.78
CA LEU A 384 13.36 8.43 8.14
C LEU A 384 12.20 7.94 9.01
N LEU A 385 10.98 7.92 8.47
CA LEU A 385 9.79 7.47 9.20
C LEU A 385 9.93 6.01 9.62
N PHE A 386 10.38 5.15 8.72
CA PHE A 386 10.55 3.73 9.02
C PHE A 386 11.68 3.47 10.01
N PHE A 387 12.74 4.26 10.00
CA PHE A 387 13.76 4.19 11.06
C PHE A 387 13.19 4.54 12.43
N PHE A 388 12.39 5.62 12.53
CA PHE A 388 11.74 6.02 13.79
C PHE A 388 10.69 5.03 14.29
N ILE A 389 10.21 4.15 13.44
CA ILE A 389 9.34 3.03 13.81
C ILE A 389 10.17 1.80 14.16
N GLY A 390 11.10 1.42 13.29
CA GLY A 390 11.85 0.16 13.39
C GLY A 390 12.79 0.10 14.60
N ALA A 391 13.56 1.14 14.84
CA ALA A 391 14.54 1.16 15.92
C ALA A 391 13.89 1.08 17.32
N PRO A 392 12.87 1.90 17.66
CA PRO A 392 12.20 1.78 18.95
C PRO A 392 11.43 0.46 19.09
N LEU A 393 10.79 0.00 18.04
CA LEU A 393 10.03 -1.25 18.07
C LEU A 393 10.95 -2.46 18.27
N GLY A 394 12.12 -2.48 17.60
CA GLY A 394 13.15 -3.48 17.82
C GLY A 394 13.65 -3.50 19.27
N ALA A 395 13.90 -2.32 19.84
CA ALA A 395 14.31 -2.17 21.24
C ALA A 395 13.27 -2.67 22.26
N ILE A 396 11.98 -2.62 21.90
CA ILE A 396 10.87 -3.07 22.76
C ILE A 396 10.69 -4.59 22.69
N ILE A 397 10.77 -5.19 21.49
CA ILE A 397 10.41 -6.60 21.25
C ILE A 397 11.38 -7.55 21.94
N ARG A 398 12.65 -7.20 22.11
CA ARG A 398 13.71 -7.95 22.84
C ARG A 398 13.82 -9.45 22.50
N LYS A 399 13.09 -9.97 21.55
CA LYS A 399 13.17 -11.34 21.05
C LYS A 399 13.89 -11.28 19.73
N GLY A 400 15.08 -11.81 19.70
CA GLY A 400 15.91 -11.87 18.53
C GLY A 400 15.45 -12.94 17.54
N GLY A 401 16.29 -13.15 16.56
CA GLY A 401 16.00 -13.97 15.41
C GLY A 401 15.41 -13.13 14.26
N LEU A 402 15.57 -13.63 13.04
CA LEU A 402 15.17 -12.93 11.82
C LEU A 402 13.64 -12.99 11.57
N GLY A 403 12.96 -14.01 12.11
CA GLY A 403 11.58 -14.31 11.73
C GLY A 403 10.56 -13.26 12.22
N LEU A 404 10.53 -12.98 13.52
CA LEU A 404 9.55 -12.05 14.09
C LEU A 404 9.74 -10.60 13.59
N PRO A 405 10.98 -10.05 13.56
CA PRO A 405 11.22 -8.75 12.95
C PRO A 405 10.81 -8.66 11.48
N ALA A 406 11.06 -9.72 10.69
CA ALA A 406 10.66 -9.74 9.29
C ALA A 406 9.15 -9.66 9.10
N VAL A 407 8.38 -10.48 9.85
CA VAL A 407 6.91 -10.45 9.78
C VAL A 407 6.36 -9.09 10.17
N ILE A 408 6.87 -8.50 11.24
CA ILE A 408 6.42 -7.18 11.72
C ILE A 408 6.76 -6.08 10.71
N SER A 409 7.97 -6.11 10.12
CA SER A 409 8.36 -5.12 9.11
C SER A 409 7.49 -5.18 7.87
N VAL A 410 7.16 -6.39 7.39
CA VAL A 410 6.26 -6.59 6.25
C VAL A 410 4.86 -6.07 6.58
N LEU A 411 4.35 -6.34 7.78
CA LEU A 411 3.01 -5.90 8.20
C LEU A 411 2.92 -4.35 8.26
N ILE A 412 3.93 -3.68 8.84
CA ILE A 412 4.01 -2.21 8.88
C ILE A 412 4.12 -1.64 7.47
N PHE A 413 4.92 -2.29 6.61
CA PHE A 413 5.05 -1.86 5.22
C PHE A 413 3.76 -2.01 4.43
N ILE A 414 3.02 -3.12 4.60
CA ILE A 414 1.70 -3.31 3.97
C ILE A 414 0.74 -2.20 4.41
N PHE A 415 0.70 -1.88 5.70
CA PHE A 415 -0.14 -0.79 6.21
C PHE A 415 0.22 0.56 5.58
N TYR A 416 1.52 0.89 5.53
CA TYR A 416 2.01 2.08 4.82
C TYR A 416 1.59 2.06 3.35
N TYR A 417 1.82 0.94 2.66
CA TYR A 417 1.56 0.79 1.24
C TYR A 417 0.08 0.98 0.89
N ILE A 418 -0.82 0.42 1.70
CA ILE A 418 -2.27 0.59 1.52
C ILE A 418 -2.66 2.07 1.66
N ILE A 419 -2.19 2.76 2.70
CA ILE A 419 -2.50 4.18 2.92
C ILE A 419 -1.92 5.02 1.78
N ASN A 420 -0.66 4.79 1.43
CA ASN A 420 0.03 5.53 0.37
C ASN A 420 -0.65 5.36 -0.99
N THR A 421 -0.97 4.12 -1.37
CA THR A 421 -1.63 3.80 -2.65
C THR A 421 -3.06 4.36 -2.70
N SER A 422 -3.81 4.27 -1.59
CA SER A 422 -5.16 4.83 -1.51
C SER A 422 -5.13 6.36 -1.61
N GLY A 423 -4.23 7.01 -0.88
CA GLY A 423 -4.03 8.46 -0.96
C GLY A 423 -3.61 8.92 -2.37
N MET A 424 -2.70 8.19 -3.01
CA MET A 424 -2.28 8.45 -4.39
C MET A 424 -3.44 8.34 -5.37
N LYS A 425 -4.29 7.30 -5.26
CA LYS A 425 -5.47 7.15 -6.12
C LYS A 425 -6.43 8.31 -5.94
N MET A 426 -6.78 8.66 -4.70
CA MET A 426 -7.68 9.77 -4.39
C MET A 426 -7.14 11.13 -4.88
N ALA A 427 -5.82 11.34 -4.78
CA ALA A 427 -5.17 12.54 -5.31
C ALA A 427 -5.20 12.58 -6.85
N ARG A 428 -5.00 11.45 -7.50
CA ARG A 428 -5.00 11.31 -8.96
C ARG A 428 -6.39 11.48 -9.55
N ASP A 429 -7.40 10.93 -8.89
CA ASP A 429 -8.80 11.01 -9.30
C ASP A 429 -9.44 12.37 -8.99
N GLY A 430 -8.73 13.26 -8.29
CA GLY A 430 -9.20 14.61 -7.95
C GLY A 430 -10.17 14.67 -6.78
N SER A 431 -10.48 13.53 -6.12
CA SER A 431 -11.37 13.50 -4.95
C SER A 431 -10.75 14.21 -3.74
N TRP A 432 -9.43 14.18 -3.64
CA TRP A 432 -8.66 14.86 -2.60
C TRP A 432 -7.65 15.83 -3.21
N ASN A 433 -7.30 16.85 -2.42
CA ASN A 433 -6.18 17.71 -2.78
C ASN A 433 -4.89 16.87 -2.85
N MET A 434 -4.05 17.13 -3.86
CA MET A 434 -2.82 16.38 -4.14
C MET A 434 -1.87 16.32 -2.93
N VAL A 435 -1.77 17.42 -2.17
CA VAL A 435 -0.93 17.47 -0.97
C VAL A 435 -1.45 16.51 0.10
N TYR A 436 -2.75 16.58 0.43
CA TYR A 436 -3.34 15.70 1.46
C TYR A 436 -3.25 14.23 1.05
N GLY A 437 -3.58 13.90 -0.21
CA GLY A 437 -3.53 12.52 -0.69
C GLY A 437 -2.13 11.91 -0.65
N MET A 438 -1.10 12.66 -1.00
CA MET A 438 0.28 12.15 -1.05
C MET A 438 0.97 12.13 0.33
N TRP A 439 0.61 13.06 1.23
CA TRP A 439 1.26 13.18 2.55
C TRP A 439 0.55 12.41 3.67
N ILE A 440 -0.65 11.85 3.42
CA ILE A 440 -1.44 11.14 4.44
C ILE A 440 -0.66 9.98 5.08
N SER A 441 0.09 9.20 4.30
CA SER A 441 0.91 8.11 4.82
C SER A 441 1.97 8.61 5.80
N SER A 442 2.62 9.72 5.49
CA SER A 442 3.62 10.35 6.35
C SER A 442 3.00 10.95 7.61
N VAL A 443 1.84 11.61 7.47
CA VAL A 443 1.11 12.21 8.60
C VAL A 443 0.61 11.15 9.59
N VAL A 444 0.19 9.98 9.12
CA VAL A 444 -0.26 8.87 9.99
C VAL A 444 0.92 8.17 10.67
N LEU A 445 2.01 7.91 9.93
CA LEU A 445 3.14 7.18 10.48
C LEU A 445 4.04 8.01 11.39
N LEU A 446 4.11 9.32 11.19
CA LEU A 446 4.93 10.20 12.02
C LEU A 446 4.53 10.18 13.50
N PRO A 447 3.25 10.42 13.89
CA PRO A 447 2.83 10.32 15.28
C PRO A 447 3.06 8.92 15.86
N PHE A 448 2.86 7.88 15.05
CA PHE A 448 3.10 6.51 15.47
C PHE A 448 4.58 6.26 15.78
N GLY A 449 5.51 6.72 14.94
CA GLY A 449 6.95 6.65 15.19
C GLY A 449 7.39 7.44 16.43
N VAL A 450 6.83 8.64 16.61
CA VAL A 450 7.08 9.47 17.81
C VAL A 450 6.57 8.78 19.06
N PHE A 451 5.37 8.22 19.03
CA PHE A 451 4.78 7.46 20.15
C PHE A 451 5.64 6.25 20.52
N LEU A 452 6.08 5.46 19.54
CA LEU A 452 6.96 4.31 19.78
C LEU A 452 8.29 4.74 20.40
N THR A 453 8.90 5.80 19.87
CA THR A 453 10.16 6.33 20.39
C THR A 453 10.01 6.81 21.84
N TYR A 454 8.89 7.47 22.16
CA TYR A 454 8.57 7.89 23.52
C TYR A 454 8.43 6.72 24.49
N LYS A 455 7.68 5.69 24.07
CA LYS A 455 7.45 4.48 24.88
C LYS A 455 8.73 3.67 25.08
N ALA A 456 9.55 3.50 24.04
CA ALA A 456 10.81 2.79 24.11
C ALA A 456 11.85 3.47 25.01
N ASN A 457 11.80 4.80 25.08
CA ASN A 457 12.70 5.57 25.96
C ASN A 457 12.29 5.54 27.44
N LYS A 458 10.97 5.31 27.73
CA LYS A 458 10.44 5.22 29.10
C LYS A 458 10.49 3.82 29.69
N ASP A 459 11.05 2.82 29.00
CA ASP A 459 11.03 1.39 29.39
C ASP A 459 9.65 0.90 29.86
N SER A 460 8.61 1.40 29.22
CA SER A 460 7.24 1.11 29.63
C SER A 460 6.90 -0.36 29.28
N VAL A 461 6.44 -1.10 30.27
CA VAL A 461 6.01 -2.51 30.25
C VAL A 461 4.84 -2.75 29.26
N VAL A 462 4.30 -1.71 28.66
CA VAL A 462 3.12 -1.73 27.77
C VAL A 462 3.28 -2.63 26.54
N PHE A 463 4.51 -2.94 26.13
CA PHE A 463 4.76 -3.86 25.01
C PHE A 463 5.32 -5.23 25.45
N ASN A 464 5.05 -5.64 26.67
CA ASN A 464 5.33 -7.02 27.04
C ASN A 464 4.40 -7.93 26.22
N ALA A 465 4.98 -8.65 25.26
CA ALA A 465 4.22 -9.58 24.40
C ALA A 465 3.41 -10.59 25.23
N GLU A 466 3.90 -10.93 26.43
CA GLU A 466 3.19 -11.74 27.39
C GLU A 466 1.90 -11.09 27.88
N MET A 467 1.87 -9.78 28.09
CA MET A 467 0.67 -9.08 28.52
C MET A 467 -0.42 -9.13 27.43
N TYR A 468 -0.05 -8.94 26.16
CA TYR A 468 -0.99 -9.08 25.05
C TYR A 468 -1.39 -10.53 24.80
N LEU A 469 -0.46 -11.47 24.86
CA LEU A 469 -0.75 -12.90 24.78
C LEU A 469 -1.64 -13.34 25.94
N ASN A 470 -1.42 -12.84 27.16
CA ASN A 470 -2.25 -13.12 28.31
C ASN A 470 -3.63 -12.44 28.18
N PHE A 471 -3.70 -11.23 27.61
CA PHE A 471 -4.98 -10.61 27.27
C PHE A 471 -5.73 -11.43 26.21
N PHE A 472 -5.08 -11.85 25.13
CA PHE A 472 -5.71 -12.71 24.12
C PHE A 472 -6.02 -14.11 24.67
N ARG A 473 -5.15 -14.68 25.52
CA ARG A 473 -5.44 -15.95 26.22
C ARG A 473 -6.63 -15.80 27.16
N ALA A 474 -6.71 -14.71 27.90
CA ALA A 474 -7.87 -14.39 28.74
C ALA A 474 -9.13 -14.17 27.88
N LEU A 475 -9.00 -13.44 26.75
CA LEU A 475 -10.11 -13.22 25.82
C LEU A 475 -10.62 -14.54 25.21
N LEU A 476 -9.71 -15.43 24.81
CA LEU A 476 -10.04 -16.74 24.23
C LEU A 476 -10.32 -17.82 25.28
N GLY A 477 -10.13 -17.53 26.57
CA GLY A 477 -10.31 -18.47 27.66
C GLY A 477 -9.28 -19.62 27.66
N LEU A 478 -8.06 -19.38 27.19
CA LEU A 478 -6.96 -20.36 27.22
C LEU A 478 -6.36 -20.42 28.62
N ARG A 479 -5.86 -21.61 29.03
CA ARG A 479 -5.25 -21.80 30.34
C ARG A 479 -3.91 -21.06 30.43
N THR A 480 -3.70 -20.35 31.53
CA THR A 480 -2.38 -19.94 32.01
C THR A 480 -1.85 -21.00 32.97
N SER A 481 -0.70 -21.58 32.64
CA SER A 481 -0.02 -22.50 33.57
C SER A 481 0.70 -21.69 34.64
N ARG A 482 0.64 -22.17 35.86
CA ARG A 482 1.39 -21.60 36.99
C ARG A 482 2.85 -22.09 36.88
N HIS A 483 3.81 -21.18 37.02
CA HIS A 483 5.23 -21.50 37.07
C HIS A 483 5.81 -20.90 38.34
N LEU A 484 5.91 -21.70 39.35
CA LEU A 484 6.60 -21.35 40.60
C LEU A 484 8.01 -21.91 40.53
N ASN A 485 9.01 -21.05 40.64
CA ASN A 485 10.40 -21.44 40.80
C ASN A 485 10.73 -21.47 42.29
N ARG A 486 11.64 -22.35 42.68
CA ARG A 486 12.15 -22.40 44.05
C ARG A 486 12.75 -21.03 44.40
N LYS A 487 12.38 -20.51 45.57
CA LYS A 487 12.98 -19.25 46.11
C LYS A 487 14.39 -19.55 46.57
N GLU A 488 15.35 -18.68 46.24
CA GLU A 488 16.75 -18.82 46.62
C GLU A 488 16.97 -18.61 48.13
N VAL A 489 16.09 -17.84 48.78
CA VAL A 489 16.12 -17.57 50.22
C VAL A 489 14.80 -17.98 50.84
N ILE A 490 14.85 -18.94 51.74
CA ILE A 490 13.69 -19.38 52.54
C ILE A 490 13.67 -18.54 53.81
N ILE A 491 12.66 -17.68 53.95
CA ILE A 491 12.54 -16.74 55.09
C ILE A 491 11.87 -17.44 56.26
N HIS A 492 10.91 -18.30 56.00
CA HIS A 492 10.16 -19.05 57.02
C HIS A 492 9.82 -20.42 56.45
N ASP A 493 9.97 -21.47 57.26
CA ASP A 493 9.50 -22.84 56.93
C ASP A 493 8.00 -22.91 57.22
N PRO A 494 7.17 -23.37 56.27
CA PRO A 494 5.73 -23.40 56.47
C PRO A 494 5.34 -24.45 57.52
N ASP A 495 4.26 -24.14 58.28
CA ASP A 495 3.65 -25.10 59.23
C ASP A 495 2.86 -26.13 58.43
N TYR A 496 3.44 -27.30 58.19
CA TYR A 496 2.87 -28.37 57.38
C TYR A 496 1.58 -28.97 57.98
N ALA A 497 1.42 -28.96 59.35
CA ALA A 497 0.20 -29.42 60.01
C ALA A 497 -0.97 -28.51 59.67
N ARG A 498 -0.79 -27.22 59.88
CA ARG A 498 -1.79 -26.17 59.61
C ARG A 498 -2.16 -26.14 58.12
N MET A 499 -1.13 -26.28 57.24
CA MET A 499 -1.35 -26.28 55.79
C MET A 499 -2.14 -27.51 55.34
N SER A 500 -1.93 -28.68 55.95
CA SER A 500 -2.71 -29.88 55.63
C SER A 500 -4.19 -29.73 55.98
N GLU A 501 -4.52 -29.08 57.10
CA GLU A 501 -5.92 -28.79 57.51
C GLU A 501 -6.57 -27.78 56.55
N GLN A 502 -5.84 -26.75 56.18
CA GLN A 502 -6.32 -25.74 55.21
C GLN A 502 -6.55 -26.34 53.82
N LEU A 503 -5.70 -27.26 53.38
CA LEU A 503 -5.89 -28.00 52.12
C LEU A 503 -7.14 -28.90 52.19
N ASP A 504 -7.41 -29.55 53.31
CA ASP A 504 -8.60 -30.38 53.49
C ASP A 504 -9.87 -29.53 53.55
N ALA A 505 -9.85 -28.34 54.19
CA ALA A 505 -10.92 -27.37 54.15
C ALA A 505 -11.18 -26.89 52.71
N LEU A 506 -10.15 -26.42 51.99
CA LEU A 506 -10.24 -25.99 50.62
C LEU A 506 -10.80 -27.10 49.69
N ARG A 507 -10.39 -28.34 49.89
CA ARG A 507 -10.93 -29.50 49.17
C ARG A 507 -12.44 -29.64 49.37
N ASN A 508 -12.91 -29.52 50.63
CA ASN A 508 -14.33 -29.66 50.98
C ASN A 508 -15.13 -28.49 50.37
N ASP A 509 -14.64 -27.25 50.47
CA ASP A 509 -15.27 -26.07 49.88
C ASP A 509 -15.41 -26.20 48.37
N CYS A 510 -14.36 -26.68 47.68
CA CYS A 510 -14.39 -26.91 46.23
C CYS A 510 -15.38 -27.99 45.83
N ARG A 511 -15.53 -29.07 46.64
CA ARG A 511 -16.52 -30.15 46.40
C ARG A 511 -17.93 -29.64 46.63
N GLU A 512 -18.17 -28.89 47.69
CA GLU A 512 -19.48 -28.32 48.02
C GLU A 512 -19.91 -27.33 46.94
N TYR A 513 -19.01 -26.39 46.56
CA TYR A 513 -19.28 -25.46 45.49
C TYR A 513 -19.59 -26.16 44.16
N ALA A 514 -18.82 -27.17 43.77
CA ALA A 514 -19.06 -27.93 42.54
C ALA A 514 -20.39 -28.71 42.54
N ARG A 515 -20.95 -29.06 43.75
CA ARG A 515 -22.20 -29.77 43.92
C ARG A 515 -23.40 -28.81 43.92
N VAL A 516 -23.26 -27.65 44.58
CA VAL A 516 -24.36 -26.69 44.77
C VAL A 516 -24.52 -25.80 43.53
N SER A 517 -23.41 -25.34 42.94
CA SER A 517 -23.43 -24.44 41.78
C SER A 517 -23.80 -25.19 40.50
N ARG A 518 -24.87 -24.78 39.81
CA ARG A 518 -25.33 -25.37 38.54
C ARG A 518 -24.45 -24.90 37.37
N LEU A 519 -23.12 -25.12 37.42
CA LEU A 519 -22.16 -24.62 36.41
C LEU A 519 -22.33 -25.25 35.03
N LYS A 520 -22.99 -26.42 34.94
CA LYS A 520 -23.27 -27.09 33.65
C LYS A 520 -24.38 -26.43 32.85
N SER A 521 -25.30 -25.73 33.51
CA SER A 521 -26.43 -25.06 32.85
C SER A 521 -25.96 -23.77 32.15
N ALA A 522 -26.60 -23.46 31.03
CA ALA A 522 -26.36 -22.20 30.33
C ALA A 522 -26.77 -21.02 31.25
N PRO A 523 -25.91 -19.98 31.36
CA PRO A 523 -26.26 -18.81 32.18
C PRO A 523 -27.38 -18.01 31.52
N SER A 524 -28.22 -17.34 32.34
CA SER A 524 -29.21 -16.41 31.80
C SER A 524 -28.52 -15.22 31.13
N TYR A 525 -28.92 -14.89 29.90
CA TYR A 525 -28.36 -13.76 29.16
C TYR A 525 -28.54 -12.43 29.90
N VAL A 526 -29.72 -12.27 30.56
CA VAL A 526 -30.04 -11.06 31.33
C VAL A 526 -29.17 -10.94 32.58
N ASP A 527 -28.89 -12.04 33.28
CA ASP A 527 -28.05 -12.02 34.48
C ASP A 527 -26.59 -11.69 34.14
N VAL A 528 -26.09 -12.19 33.00
CA VAL A 528 -24.72 -11.96 32.54
C VAL A 528 -24.45 -10.50 32.19
N PHE A 529 -25.39 -9.83 31.50
CA PHE A 529 -25.11 -8.50 30.93
C PHE A 529 -25.80 -7.35 31.71
N PHE A 530 -26.90 -7.60 32.38
CA PHE A 530 -27.71 -6.54 32.99
C PHE A 530 -27.75 -6.61 34.51
N ARG A 531 -27.58 -7.81 35.11
CA ARG A 531 -27.52 -8.00 36.56
C ARG A 531 -26.08 -8.35 36.93
N HIS A 532 -25.42 -7.46 37.66
CA HIS A 532 -24.04 -7.69 38.12
C HIS A 532 -24.10 -8.56 39.38
N ASN A 533 -23.86 -9.87 39.23
CA ASN A 533 -23.77 -10.81 40.33
C ASN A 533 -22.30 -11.22 40.51
N THR A 534 -21.66 -10.80 41.60
CA THR A 534 -20.34 -11.29 42.01
C THR A 534 -20.51 -12.59 42.77
N ASP A 535 -19.73 -13.60 42.41
CA ASP A 535 -19.73 -14.90 43.11
C ASP A 535 -18.68 -14.87 44.23
N HIS A 536 -19.06 -14.48 45.42
CA HIS A 536 -18.18 -14.37 46.59
C HIS A 536 -17.54 -15.69 47.00
N HIS A 537 -18.22 -16.84 46.78
CA HIS A 537 -17.67 -18.15 47.11
C HIS A 537 -16.42 -18.49 46.28
N VAL A 538 -16.44 -18.16 45.01
CA VAL A 538 -15.24 -18.37 44.13
C VAL A 538 -14.11 -17.44 44.51
N GLU A 539 -14.45 -16.24 44.99
CA GLU A 539 -13.45 -15.26 45.49
C GLU A 539 -12.78 -15.79 46.76
N GLU A 540 -13.54 -16.32 47.73
CA GLU A 540 -13.02 -16.96 48.96
C GLU A 540 -12.15 -18.18 48.62
N ILE A 541 -12.63 -19.10 47.79
CA ILE A 541 -11.87 -20.27 47.36
C ILE A 541 -10.56 -19.86 46.66
N GLY A 542 -10.62 -18.85 45.78
CA GLY A 542 -9.45 -18.29 45.10
C GLY A 542 -8.45 -17.67 46.08
N GLY A 543 -8.94 -16.91 47.07
CA GLY A 543 -8.11 -16.28 48.10
C GLY A 543 -7.41 -17.32 49.00
N HIS A 544 -8.16 -18.33 49.50
CA HIS A 544 -7.59 -19.42 50.28
C HIS A 544 -6.57 -20.22 49.49
N LEU A 545 -6.82 -20.52 48.20
CA LEU A 545 -5.85 -21.21 47.35
C LEU A 545 -4.55 -20.42 47.17
N GLU A 546 -4.63 -19.10 46.90
CA GLU A 546 -3.43 -18.28 46.72
C GLU A 546 -2.61 -18.14 48.02
N THR A 547 -3.28 -18.01 49.17
CA THR A 547 -2.62 -17.98 50.49
C THR A 547 -1.85 -19.28 50.76
N ILE A 548 -2.49 -20.44 50.53
CA ILE A 548 -1.85 -21.76 50.70
C ILE A 548 -0.65 -21.92 49.76
N VAL A 549 -0.82 -21.52 48.49
CA VAL A 549 0.28 -21.58 47.48
C VAL A 549 1.43 -20.65 47.84
N GLU A 550 1.15 -19.46 48.37
CA GLU A 550 2.16 -18.51 48.78
C GLU A 550 3.00 -19.04 49.98
N GLU A 551 2.33 -19.57 51.00
CA GLU A 551 3.00 -20.16 52.18
C GLU A 551 3.82 -21.39 51.78
N LEU A 552 3.23 -22.35 51.06
CA LEU A 552 3.92 -23.56 50.62
C LEU A 552 4.99 -23.35 49.53
N SER A 553 5.00 -22.20 48.91
CA SER A 553 6.08 -21.85 47.95
C SER A 553 7.45 -21.64 48.68
N ASN A 554 7.44 -21.50 50.00
CA ASN A 554 8.63 -21.42 50.85
C ASN A 554 9.11 -22.82 51.30
N ALA A 555 8.43 -23.92 50.97
CA ALA A 555 8.84 -25.26 51.35
C ALA A 555 10.21 -25.65 50.78
N LYS A 556 10.99 -26.36 51.57
CA LYS A 556 12.34 -26.85 51.22
C LYS A 556 12.29 -27.99 50.20
N ASP A 557 11.23 -28.77 50.20
CA ASP A 557 11.10 -29.94 49.33
C ASP A 557 10.65 -29.53 47.90
N PRO A 558 11.47 -29.83 46.87
CA PRO A 558 11.15 -29.53 45.48
C PRO A 558 9.90 -30.28 44.98
N ARG A 559 9.50 -31.38 45.58
CA ARG A 559 8.29 -32.15 45.25
C ARG A 559 7.02 -31.33 45.54
N ILE A 560 7.00 -30.59 46.67
CA ILE A 560 5.89 -29.71 47.03
C ILE A 560 5.76 -28.62 46.00
N VAL A 561 6.86 -27.92 45.66
CA VAL A 561 6.86 -26.84 44.69
C VAL A 561 6.42 -27.33 43.30
N SER A 562 6.82 -28.54 42.90
CA SER A 562 6.36 -29.12 41.63
C SER A 562 4.87 -29.41 41.62
N MET A 563 4.29 -29.88 42.73
CA MET A 563 2.84 -30.13 42.88
C MET A 563 2.04 -28.82 42.93
N LEU A 564 2.58 -27.75 43.51
CA LEU A 564 1.93 -26.42 43.50
C LEU A 564 1.75 -25.88 42.08
N ASN A 565 2.64 -26.22 41.16
CA ASN A 565 2.48 -25.84 39.73
C ASN A 565 1.27 -26.55 39.07
N SER A 566 0.75 -27.60 39.66
CA SER A 566 -0.47 -28.28 39.19
C SER A 566 -1.79 -27.59 39.57
N PHE A 567 -1.75 -26.62 40.51
CA PHE A 567 -2.93 -25.84 40.87
C PHE A 567 -3.27 -24.85 39.72
N PRO A 568 -4.55 -24.80 39.32
CA PRO A 568 -4.99 -23.85 38.30
C PRO A 568 -5.02 -22.43 38.87
N VAL A 569 -4.88 -21.43 38.00
CA VAL A 569 -5.17 -20.04 38.35
C VAL A 569 -6.69 -19.81 38.19
N VAL A 570 -7.34 -19.48 39.30
CA VAL A 570 -8.82 -19.25 39.33
C VAL A 570 -9.09 -17.79 38.97
N TYR A 571 -9.89 -17.57 37.93
CA TYR A 571 -10.35 -16.25 37.53
C TYR A 571 -11.73 -15.96 38.10
N VAL A 572 -11.79 -15.14 39.13
CA VAL A 572 -12.98 -14.90 39.96
C VAL A 572 -14.17 -14.36 39.17
N HIS A 573 -13.97 -13.41 38.25
CA HIS A 573 -15.06 -12.74 37.54
C HIS A 573 -15.38 -13.33 36.17
N ALA A 574 -14.55 -14.24 35.64
CA ALA A 574 -14.65 -14.69 34.24
C ALA A 574 -15.90 -15.54 33.93
N HIS A 575 -16.54 -16.14 34.94
CA HIS A 575 -17.70 -17.00 34.78
C HIS A 575 -19.04 -16.29 35.04
N THR A 576 -19.03 -15.05 35.55
CA THR A 576 -20.20 -14.24 35.86
C THR A 576 -20.45 -13.13 34.85
N SER A 577 -19.42 -12.39 34.49
CA SER A 577 -19.52 -11.23 33.57
C SER A 577 -18.35 -11.14 32.60
N PRO A 578 -18.56 -10.60 31.36
CA PRO A 578 -17.49 -10.48 30.38
C PRO A 578 -16.46 -9.39 30.72
N PHE A 579 -16.87 -8.33 31.40
CA PHE A 579 -16.05 -7.19 31.80
C PHE A 579 -16.28 -6.84 33.26
N GLU A 580 -15.30 -6.25 33.93
CA GLU A 580 -15.42 -5.76 35.30
C GLU A 580 -16.38 -4.56 35.42
N GLY A 581 -16.52 -3.78 34.34
CA GLY A 581 -17.35 -2.58 34.30
C GLY A 581 -18.80 -2.83 33.88
N ASN A 582 -19.76 -2.48 34.76
CA ASN A 582 -21.20 -2.66 34.51
C ASN A 582 -21.70 -1.93 33.24
N ARG A 583 -21.12 -0.75 32.89
CA ARG A 583 -21.47 -0.01 31.66
C ARG A 583 -21.05 -0.76 30.40
N ALA A 584 -19.86 -1.34 30.39
CA ALA A 584 -19.33 -2.11 29.26
C ALA A 584 -20.15 -3.39 29.03
N ASN A 585 -20.58 -4.07 30.10
CA ASN A 585 -21.43 -5.25 30.03
C ASN A 585 -22.80 -4.93 29.40
N LYS A 586 -23.45 -3.85 29.81
CA LYS A 586 -24.74 -3.42 29.25
C LYS A 586 -24.64 -3.08 27.76
N ILE A 587 -23.59 -2.35 27.36
CA ILE A 587 -23.36 -2.02 25.96
C ILE A 587 -23.11 -3.28 25.12
N ALA A 588 -22.28 -4.20 25.63
CA ALA A 588 -22.02 -5.47 24.97
C ALA A 588 -23.26 -6.35 24.85
N GLY A 589 -24.14 -6.33 25.84
CA GLY A 589 -25.41 -7.07 25.83
C GLY A 589 -26.43 -6.56 24.81
N VAL A 590 -26.45 -5.25 24.53
CA VAL A 590 -27.33 -4.65 23.52
C VAL A 590 -26.82 -4.97 22.09
N PHE A 591 -25.53 -5.11 21.90
CA PHE A 591 -24.95 -5.42 20.58
C PHE A 591 -24.99 -6.92 20.32
N PHE A 592 -26.10 -7.41 19.77
CA PHE A 592 -26.42 -8.84 19.64
C PHE A 592 -25.30 -9.74 19.12
N PRO A 593 -24.59 -9.47 18.01
CA PRO A 593 -23.52 -10.37 17.54
C PRO A 593 -22.40 -10.52 18.55
N LEU A 594 -21.95 -9.41 19.16
CA LEU A 594 -20.88 -9.39 20.16
C LEU A 594 -21.35 -10.01 21.48
N GLY A 595 -22.58 -9.68 21.92
CA GLY A 595 -23.21 -10.22 23.13
C GLY A 595 -23.34 -11.75 23.10
N PHE A 596 -23.75 -12.32 21.98
CA PHE A 596 -23.85 -13.76 21.81
C PHE A 596 -22.48 -14.47 21.90
N VAL A 597 -21.45 -13.93 21.25
CA VAL A 597 -20.09 -14.47 21.34
C VAL A 597 -19.55 -14.42 22.77
N LEU A 598 -19.75 -13.30 23.46
CA LEU A 598 -19.34 -13.14 24.86
C LEU A 598 -20.15 -14.04 25.81
N TRP A 599 -21.44 -14.26 25.57
CA TRP A 599 -22.27 -15.21 26.31
C TRP A 599 -21.76 -16.64 26.15
N CYS A 600 -21.47 -17.09 24.95
CA CYS A 600 -20.86 -18.40 24.68
C CYS A 600 -19.52 -18.56 25.41
N ARG A 601 -18.71 -17.46 25.44
CA ARG A 601 -17.45 -17.39 26.19
C ARG A 601 -17.68 -17.64 27.69
N ILE A 602 -18.64 -16.98 28.31
CA ILE A 602 -18.97 -17.15 29.75
C ILE A 602 -19.43 -18.58 30.04
N TRP A 603 -20.27 -19.13 29.19
CA TRP A 603 -20.70 -20.52 29.33
C TRP A 603 -19.49 -21.49 29.28
N ARG A 604 -18.54 -21.25 28.38
CA ARG A 604 -17.26 -22.01 28.33
C ARG A 604 -16.44 -21.82 29.62
N PHE A 605 -16.42 -20.62 30.21
CA PHE A 605 -15.73 -20.38 31.48
C PHE A 605 -16.36 -21.09 32.65
N ARG A 606 -17.68 -21.27 32.70
CA ARG A 606 -18.36 -22.07 33.70
C ARG A 606 -17.95 -23.55 33.66
N PHE A 607 -17.85 -24.12 32.47
CA PHE A 607 -17.32 -25.49 32.33
C PHE A 607 -15.83 -25.59 32.72
N ARG A 608 -15.10 -24.55 32.49
CA ARG A 608 -13.70 -24.47 32.90
C ARG A 608 -13.58 -24.40 34.42
N LEU A 609 -14.34 -23.55 35.08
CA LEU A 609 -14.35 -23.43 36.53
C LEU A 609 -14.69 -24.76 37.19
N LEU A 610 -15.68 -25.52 36.68
CA LEU A 610 -15.98 -26.85 37.15
C LEU A 610 -14.79 -27.80 37.05
N ARG A 611 -14.02 -27.73 35.99
CA ARG A 611 -12.82 -28.54 35.80
C ARG A 611 -11.70 -28.09 36.72
N ASP A 612 -11.55 -26.78 36.92
CA ASP A 612 -10.52 -26.20 37.79
C ASP A 612 -10.83 -26.58 39.27
N MET A 613 -12.10 -26.59 39.73
CA MET A 613 -12.49 -27.09 41.05
C MET A 613 -12.15 -28.57 41.24
N LYS A 614 -12.38 -29.40 40.23
CA LYS A 614 -11.97 -30.82 40.27
C LYS A 614 -10.45 -30.97 40.34
N GLN A 615 -9.72 -30.20 39.57
CA GLN A 615 -8.26 -30.24 39.58
C GLN A 615 -7.69 -29.79 40.92
N ILE A 616 -8.26 -28.74 41.55
CA ILE A 616 -7.88 -28.33 42.91
C ILE A 616 -8.12 -29.48 43.89
N THR A 617 -9.32 -30.11 43.87
CA THR A 617 -9.67 -31.24 44.72
C THR A 617 -8.66 -32.40 44.58
N GLU A 618 -8.34 -32.81 43.34
CA GLU A 618 -7.37 -33.88 43.05
C GLU A 618 -5.96 -33.53 43.52
N THR A 619 -5.56 -32.26 43.37
CA THR A 619 -4.23 -31.82 43.82
C THR A 619 -4.15 -31.76 45.34
N CYS A 620 -5.21 -31.29 46.04
CA CYS A 620 -5.30 -31.33 47.47
C CYS A 620 -5.24 -32.76 48.02
N GLU A 621 -5.92 -33.73 47.39
CA GLU A 621 -5.88 -35.15 47.77
C GLU A 621 -4.48 -35.78 47.66
N ARG A 622 -3.66 -35.31 46.73
CA ARG A 622 -2.29 -35.77 46.55
C ARG A 622 -1.31 -35.05 47.50
N LEU A 623 -1.55 -33.77 47.79
CA LEU A 623 -0.62 -32.97 48.57
C LEU A 623 -0.84 -33.09 50.09
N SER A 624 -2.12 -33.20 50.58
CA SER A 624 -2.42 -33.32 52.01
C SER A 624 -1.74 -34.50 52.72
N PRO A 625 -1.70 -35.75 52.15
CA PRO A 625 -1.01 -36.87 52.80
C PRO A 625 0.50 -36.67 52.85
N LEU A 626 1.09 -36.06 51.84
CA LEU A 626 2.53 -35.74 51.81
C LEU A 626 2.94 -34.79 52.93
N LEU A 627 2.14 -33.74 53.16
CA LEU A 627 2.38 -32.78 54.23
C LEU A 627 2.23 -33.40 55.62
N ARG A 628 1.28 -34.36 55.80
CA ARG A 628 1.09 -35.08 57.03
C ARG A 628 2.28 -36.02 57.34
N HIS A 629 2.85 -36.69 56.34
CA HIS A 629 4.03 -37.51 56.51
C HIS A 629 5.26 -36.67 56.89
N MET A 630 5.44 -35.52 56.31
CA MET A 630 6.57 -34.57 56.63
C MET A 630 6.44 -34.00 58.06
N ASN A 631 5.26 -33.94 58.59
CA ASN A 631 5.03 -33.53 60.01
C ASN A 631 5.31 -34.67 61.02
N ALA A 632 5.16 -35.97 60.57
CA ALA A 632 5.38 -37.13 61.41
C ALA A 632 6.88 -37.60 61.48
N ASP A 633 7.62 -37.37 60.36
CA ASP A 633 8.99 -37.86 60.22
C ASP A 633 9.97 -36.69 60.09
N GLY A 634 10.12 -35.84 61.05
CA GLY A 634 11.09 -34.74 60.97
C GLY A 634 12.30 -35.02 60.08
N MET A 635 12.30 -34.62 58.86
CA MET A 635 13.29 -34.75 57.79
C MET A 635 13.52 -36.16 57.26
N ILE A 636 12.98 -36.50 56.13
CA ILE A 636 13.57 -37.53 55.25
C ILE A 636 14.85 -36.94 54.67
N GLU A 637 16.01 -37.49 55.12
CA GLU A 637 17.31 -37.20 54.50
C GLU A 637 17.23 -37.43 52.99
N GLY A 638 17.44 -36.35 52.23
CA GLY A 638 17.48 -36.38 50.80
C GLY A 638 18.71 -37.11 50.30
N THR A 639 18.52 -38.23 49.65
CA THR A 639 19.53 -38.84 48.77
C THR A 639 19.92 -37.80 47.70
N ALA A 640 21.17 -37.39 47.77
CA ALA A 640 21.82 -36.55 46.81
C ALA A 640 21.75 -37.15 45.42
N LEU A 641 21.10 -36.44 44.49
CA LEU A 641 21.40 -36.55 43.08
C LEU A 641 22.21 -35.32 42.70
N SER A 642 23.45 -35.54 42.40
CA SER A 642 24.41 -34.67 41.78
C SER A 642 23.84 -34.13 40.46
N ASP A 643 23.69 -32.85 40.34
CA ASP A 643 23.70 -32.16 39.03
C ASP A 643 24.72 -31.03 39.13
N GLU A 644 25.85 -31.29 38.47
CA GLU A 644 26.78 -30.26 38.01
C GLU A 644 26.06 -29.33 37.06
N GLU A 645 26.22 -28.09 37.25
CA GLU A 645 26.59 -27.04 36.33
C GLU A 645 26.29 -25.65 36.93
N GLY A 646 27.31 -24.95 37.25
CA GLY A 646 27.79 -23.78 36.55
C GLY A 646 27.24 -22.50 37.19
N GLY A 647 27.96 -22.09 38.26
CA GLY A 647 27.78 -20.82 38.92
C GLY A 647 28.26 -19.65 38.10
N GLU A 648 27.77 -18.49 38.40
CA GLU A 648 28.60 -17.30 38.56
C GLU A 648 27.87 -16.26 39.43
N SER A 649 28.52 -15.94 40.46
CA SER A 649 28.19 -14.94 41.45
C SER A 649 28.24 -13.52 40.87
N ALA A 650 27.28 -12.72 41.16
CA ALA A 650 27.43 -11.25 41.12
C ALA A 650 26.94 -10.64 42.43
N SER A 651 27.91 -10.24 43.19
CA SER A 651 27.82 -9.47 44.43
C SER A 651 27.14 -8.13 44.25
N GLY A 652 26.34 -7.76 45.24
CA GLY A 652 25.69 -6.48 45.31
C GLY A 652 26.67 -5.30 45.41
N ALA A 653 26.33 -4.21 44.79
CA ALA A 653 26.87 -2.89 45.02
C ALA A 653 25.74 -1.89 45.20
N SER A 654 25.71 -1.30 46.36
CA SER A 654 24.85 -0.21 46.78
C SER A 654 24.98 1.02 45.87
N ALA A 655 23.86 1.52 45.41
CA ALA A 655 23.75 2.68 44.54
C ALA A 655 23.95 3.98 45.29
N GLY A 656 25.04 4.67 44.98
CA GLY A 656 25.19 6.10 45.27
C GLY A 656 24.35 6.95 44.32
N LYS A 657 23.46 7.75 44.88
CA LYS A 657 22.71 8.79 44.13
C LYS A 657 23.67 9.90 43.70
N ALA A 658 23.96 9.98 42.40
CA ALA A 658 24.53 11.20 41.83
C ALA A 658 23.63 11.64 40.67
N GLY A 659 22.91 12.71 40.87
CA GLY A 659 22.01 13.30 39.89
C GLY A 659 22.76 14.01 38.78
N TRP A 660 22.50 13.56 37.56
CA TRP A 660 22.61 14.38 36.35
C TRP A 660 21.46 14.01 35.37
N ARG A 661 20.25 14.42 35.74
CA ARG A 661 19.09 14.38 34.88
C ARG A 661 19.12 15.57 33.90
N ARG A 662 19.85 15.51 32.81
CA ARG A 662 19.47 16.26 31.62
C ARG A 662 18.35 15.47 30.90
N ARG A 663 17.14 15.68 31.36
CA ARG A 663 15.91 15.23 30.66
C ARG A 663 15.87 15.89 29.26
N TRP A 664 16.26 15.17 28.25
CA TRP A 664 15.82 15.49 26.91
C TRP A 664 14.32 15.16 26.87
N SER A 665 13.50 16.21 26.97
CA SER A 665 12.05 16.02 26.92
C SER A 665 11.69 15.52 25.51
N VAL A 666 10.73 14.62 25.43
CA VAL A 666 10.15 14.11 24.17
C VAL A 666 9.69 15.25 23.25
N ARG A 667 9.31 16.39 23.86
CA ARG A 667 9.08 17.65 23.15
C ARG A 667 10.30 18.12 22.34
N ARG A 668 11.53 17.86 22.78
CA ARG A 668 12.75 18.26 22.03
C ARG A 668 13.06 17.30 20.88
N VAL A 669 12.74 16.00 21.00
CA VAL A 669 12.92 15.03 19.91
C VAL A 669 11.85 15.26 18.84
N GLY A 670 10.60 15.45 19.24
CA GLY A 670 9.51 15.84 18.33
C GLY A 670 9.78 17.20 17.68
N ALA A 671 10.28 18.19 18.45
CA ALA A 671 10.65 19.51 17.93
C ALA A 671 11.84 19.43 16.96
N LEU A 672 12.81 18.55 17.19
CA LEU A 672 13.95 18.33 16.28
C LEU A 672 13.49 17.70 14.96
N PHE A 673 12.51 16.80 15.03
CA PHE A 673 11.94 16.16 13.83
C PHE A 673 11.05 17.15 13.05
N VAL A 674 10.21 17.90 13.74
CA VAL A 674 9.40 18.97 13.14
C VAL A 674 10.32 20.07 12.60
N ALA A 675 11.39 20.44 13.31
CA ALA A 675 12.38 21.39 12.82
C ALA A 675 13.12 20.89 11.58
N LEU A 676 13.44 19.60 11.48
CA LEU A 676 14.04 18.99 10.29
C LEU A 676 13.09 19.02 9.09
N ILE A 677 11.81 18.75 9.30
CA ILE A 677 10.77 18.88 8.25
C ILE A 677 10.61 20.34 7.86
N ILE A 678 10.57 21.26 8.83
CA ILE A 678 10.47 22.70 8.56
C ILE A 678 11.71 23.22 7.82
N VAL A 679 12.92 22.79 8.20
CA VAL A 679 14.16 23.13 7.49
C VAL A 679 14.17 22.57 6.07
N PHE A 680 13.68 21.36 5.88
CA PHE A 680 13.55 20.75 4.55
C PHE A 680 12.53 21.50 3.70
N LEU A 681 11.36 21.84 4.26
CA LEU A 681 10.32 22.61 3.58
C LEU A 681 10.75 24.07 3.35
N ALA A 682 11.43 24.69 4.31
CA ALA A 682 11.96 26.06 4.18
C ALA A 682 13.09 26.14 3.16
N GLY A 683 13.99 25.17 3.13
CA GLY A 683 15.04 25.05 2.10
C GLY A 683 14.43 24.91 0.70
N TRP A 684 13.38 24.11 0.58
CA TRP A 684 12.64 23.95 -0.67
C TRP A 684 11.93 25.26 -1.08
N TYR A 685 11.26 25.95 -0.12
CA TYR A 685 10.55 27.19 -0.38
C TYR A 685 11.51 28.32 -0.78
N ALA A 686 12.64 28.42 -0.11
CA ALA A 686 13.70 29.36 -0.43
C ALA A 686 14.27 29.11 -1.83
N GLN A 687 14.49 27.84 -2.20
CA GLN A 687 14.97 27.46 -3.52
C GLN A 687 13.95 27.75 -4.64
N ARG A 688 12.66 27.58 -4.36
CA ARG A 688 11.56 27.94 -5.27
C ARG A 688 11.50 29.49 -5.48
N TYR A 689 11.68 30.24 -4.39
CA TYR A 689 11.67 31.72 -4.44
C TYR A 689 12.88 32.27 -5.21
N LEU A 690 14.08 31.75 -4.94
CA LEU A 690 15.29 32.12 -5.65
C LEU A 690 15.19 31.82 -7.16
N ARG A 691 14.60 30.72 -7.55
CA ARG A 691 14.41 30.39 -8.97
C ARG A 691 13.38 31.28 -9.66
N LYS A 692 12.26 31.63 -9.01
CA LYS A 692 11.32 32.62 -9.56
C LYS A 692 12.04 33.95 -9.78
N TYR A 693 12.89 34.34 -8.83
CA TYR A 693 13.69 35.55 -8.94
C TYR A 693 14.70 35.52 -10.10
N PHE A 694 15.44 34.41 -10.23
CA PHE A 694 16.40 34.26 -11.35
C PHE A 694 15.71 34.12 -12.71
N ARG A 695 14.54 33.48 -12.81
CA ARG A 695 13.77 33.44 -14.07
C ARG A 695 13.21 34.81 -14.43
N ALA A 696 12.65 35.56 -13.47
CA ALA A 696 12.19 36.92 -13.72
C ALA A 696 13.34 37.83 -14.20
N LYS A 697 14.52 37.67 -13.63
CA LYS A 697 15.72 38.44 -14.05
C LYS A 697 16.19 38.01 -15.43
N ALA A 698 16.21 36.73 -15.78
CA ALA A 698 16.57 36.24 -17.11
C ALA A 698 15.59 36.72 -18.21
N HIS A 699 14.29 36.77 -17.91
CA HIS A 699 13.27 37.30 -18.81
C HIS A 699 13.39 38.83 -18.99
N THR A 700 13.83 39.56 -17.96
CA THR A 700 14.10 41.01 -18.06
C THR A 700 15.38 41.27 -18.88
N GLU A 701 16.42 40.46 -18.73
CA GLU A 701 17.63 40.55 -19.50
C GLU A 701 17.45 40.15 -20.98
N GLN A 702 16.60 39.14 -21.27
CA GLN A 702 16.21 38.79 -22.64
C GLN A 702 15.35 39.87 -23.32
N ARG A 703 14.49 40.56 -22.61
CA ARG A 703 13.74 41.71 -23.14
C ARG A 703 14.60 42.95 -23.38
N ALA A 704 15.66 43.11 -22.60
CA ALA A 704 16.62 44.22 -22.79
C ALA A 704 17.62 43.96 -23.91
N ALA A 705 17.83 42.71 -24.33
CA ALA A 705 18.77 42.31 -25.36
C ALA A 705 18.16 42.16 -26.78
N SER A 706 16.86 42.42 -26.95
CA SER A 706 16.20 42.38 -28.26
C SER A 706 16.29 43.77 -28.90
N PRO A 707 17.00 43.95 -30.04
CA PRO A 707 17.03 45.23 -30.75
C PRO A 707 15.66 45.49 -31.36
N ALA A 708 15.22 46.77 -31.25
CA ALA A 708 14.04 47.28 -31.90
C ALA A 708 14.21 47.23 -33.42
N ASP A 709 13.63 46.27 -34.09
CA ASP A 709 13.47 46.26 -35.53
C ASP A 709 12.09 46.77 -35.90
N ASN A 710 12.09 48.01 -36.37
CA ASN A 710 11.01 48.65 -37.08
C ASN A 710 10.95 48.09 -38.51
N THR A 711 9.99 47.21 -38.80
CA THR A 711 9.47 47.07 -40.18
C THR A 711 8.00 46.66 -40.13
N SER A 712 7.19 47.42 -40.81
CA SER A 712 5.76 47.28 -41.03
C SER A 712 5.34 46.01 -41.78
N PRO A 713 4.10 45.53 -41.63
CA PRO A 713 3.65 44.24 -42.12
C PRO A 713 3.10 44.34 -43.53
N SER A 714 3.60 43.46 -44.42
CA SER A 714 2.91 43.09 -45.66
C SER A 714 2.64 41.60 -45.69
N GLY A 715 1.37 41.25 -45.75
CA GLY A 715 0.79 40.20 -46.56
C GLY A 715 1.07 38.73 -46.23
N SER A 716 -0.04 38.06 -45.87
CA SER A 716 -0.38 36.66 -46.19
C SER A 716 0.63 35.53 -45.95
N ASP A 717 0.33 34.70 -45.01
CA ASP A 717 0.09 33.28 -45.18
C ASP A 717 -0.07 32.59 -43.80
N ALA A 718 -1.35 32.25 -43.49
CA ALA A 718 -1.68 31.46 -42.32
C ALA A 718 -1.40 30.00 -42.61
N ALA A 719 -0.23 29.53 -42.22
CA ALA A 719 0.03 28.09 -42.10
C ALA A 719 -0.56 27.55 -40.80
N LEU A 720 -1.55 26.70 -40.96
CA LEU A 720 -2.15 25.89 -39.88
C LEU A 720 -1.08 25.01 -39.21
N PRO A 721 -1.01 24.95 -37.87
CA PRO A 721 -0.11 24.03 -37.20
C PRO A 721 -0.60 22.59 -37.43
N LYS A 722 0.30 21.74 -37.87
CA LYS A 722 0.09 20.28 -37.98
C LYS A 722 -0.32 19.72 -36.63
N THR A 723 -1.52 19.16 -36.58
CA THR A 723 -2.04 18.36 -35.49
C THR A 723 -1.15 17.14 -35.31
N SER A 724 -0.37 17.10 -34.23
CA SER A 724 0.26 15.88 -33.77
C SER A 724 -0.81 14.90 -33.30
N ASN A 725 -0.81 13.71 -33.87
CA ASN A 725 -1.70 12.60 -33.56
C ASN A 725 -1.70 12.30 -32.05
N LEU A 726 -2.78 12.67 -31.37
CA LEU A 726 -3.15 12.16 -30.06
C LEU A 726 -3.71 10.75 -30.28
N MET A 727 -2.88 9.73 -30.06
CA MET A 727 -3.33 8.34 -29.93
C MET A 727 -4.23 8.23 -28.70
N PHE A 728 -5.49 7.93 -28.96
CA PHE A 728 -6.47 7.57 -27.95
C PHE A 728 -6.08 6.25 -27.28
N ASP A 729 -5.90 6.31 -25.97
CA ASP A 729 -5.73 5.15 -25.10
C ASP A 729 -7.14 4.55 -24.86
N ASN A 730 -7.46 3.42 -25.54
CA ASN A 730 -8.71 2.67 -25.41
C ASN A 730 -8.73 1.86 -24.10
N GLY A 731 -8.80 2.53 -22.96
CA GLY A 731 -8.94 1.90 -21.62
C GLY A 731 -10.32 2.05 -20.98
N ALA A 732 -11.37 2.40 -21.72
CA ALA A 732 -12.68 2.73 -21.14
C ALA A 732 -13.84 1.78 -21.49
N SER A 733 -13.61 0.63 -22.12
CA SER A 733 -14.71 -0.26 -22.54
C SER A 733 -14.97 -1.51 -21.69
N GLU A 734 -14.24 -1.71 -20.58
CA GLU A 734 -14.42 -2.92 -19.75
C GLU A 734 -15.32 -2.79 -18.51
N ARG A 735 -16.02 -1.68 -18.29
CA ARG A 735 -16.84 -1.48 -17.08
C ARG A 735 -18.36 -1.38 -17.32
N LEU A 736 -18.87 -1.82 -18.44
CA LEU A 736 -20.32 -1.81 -18.72
C LEU A 736 -20.95 -3.19 -18.98
N GLN A 737 -20.28 -4.28 -18.63
CA GLN A 737 -20.86 -5.64 -18.81
C GLN A 737 -21.11 -6.41 -17.49
N GLU A 738 -20.98 -5.81 -16.31
CA GLU A 738 -21.31 -6.48 -15.02
C GLU A 738 -22.56 -5.95 -14.31
N SER A 739 -23.48 -5.30 -15.01
CA SER A 739 -24.81 -5.03 -14.45
C SER A 739 -25.89 -5.23 -15.50
N ARG A 740 -26.16 -6.49 -15.81
CA ARG A 740 -27.47 -7.01 -16.24
C ARG A 740 -27.60 -8.45 -15.82
#